data_b21fdeb3a4fe82cbcfea13ac66c77005
#
_entry.id   b21fdeb3a4fe82cbcfea13ac66c77005
#
_cell.length_a   1.000
_cell.length_b   1.000
_cell.length_c   1.000
_cell.angle_alpha   90.00
_cell.angle_beta   90.00
_cell.angle_gamma   90.00
#
_symmetry.space_group_name_H-M   'P 1'
#
loop_
_entity.id
_entity.type
_entity.pdbx_description
1 polymer ?
#
loop_
_entity_poly.entity_id
_entity_poly.type
_entity_poly.pdbx_seq_one_letter_code
_entity_poly.pdbx_strand_id
1 'polypeptide(L)'
;MRSDQGFGIHFLRKVRRMIIHLKNCRRILSLGLGMAAGALGIWNPMARAQTDLQYQRPPQAIVDIVEALPTPGVELSPAGGAAGKRWMLIEHFAGLPTVADLAQPELRLAGLRFNPRTDGPSRGRYSTSLEVQALPSGKAVATSGLPEHAKIRFADWSPDGRKISFVNISDAKEDAGLSLWIVDAATAQARRLPGIALNGIFGSPCEWLSDSQGLVCRTVPADRGAAPVRSEVPTGPVVQENLGRVTPGATFEDLLKNPEDEQFFDYYAKSQMAIVRLDGGSVLMGKAGVFAEATPSPDGKWVLLFERHHPYTYLLPFNAFPERVTAVNLKTGVAKQLVDKPLEDNVPNIHDAVPAGPRDHEWRSDAPATVFWVEAGDGGDPRKEAAVRDTLFLLDAPFDSAPRKLAELSVRYRSVAWGDGRLALVEERRWKDRKRVILAVAPSGAGVPVKLYEGSSEDRYHDPGTPVEESNAAGKPVIQTTSDGKGIYFRSLGASPEGDKPFLSVMNAANGEAKQLWQSSAPHYEVPTAVLDPAAGTIMVRRESQEQSPNYHIQKIGGAAADQVTFFPNPYGSGPLPKKQVLHYKRADGVDLSANLYLPPGYKPSDGPLPTLMEAYPTEYKTKVAAGQVTGSPYEFAFLYWGSPVPFATQGYAVLESASIPIIGEEKAEPNDTYVEQLVASAKAAIDEGVRLGVVDRNRVAVMGHSYGAFMTANLLAHSDLFKAGIARSGAYNRTLTPFGFQNEERTYWQAPEIYYKMSPFSFADKIKTPILLIHGEADNNSGTFPIQSERLFSALKGHGATVRFVLLPLESHGYQGQESVLHMFWEMNNWLNTYVKNPPLAAGAKP
;
A
#
# COMPACT_ATOMS: atom_id res chain seq x y z
N MET A 1 -42.96 50.00 10.89
CA MET A 1 -43.63 50.12 12.21
C MET A 1 -42.80 49.32 13.19
N ARG A 2 -42.04 50.02 13.99
CA ARG A 2 -42.01 50.06 15.48
C ARG A 2 -41.96 48.64 16.08
N SER A 3 -41.10 48.20 16.86
CA SER A 3 -40.14 48.67 17.90
C SER A 3 -39.84 47.31 18.66
N ASP A 4 -38.81 47.00 19.32
CA ASP A 4 -38.04 47.76 20.26
C ASP A 4 -36.73 47.10 20.63
N GLN A 5 -35.75 47.89 20.96
CA GLN A 5 -34.50 47.60 21.61
C GLN A 5 -34.69 47.09 23.03
N GLY A 6 -33.86 46.16 23.50
CA GLY A 6 -33.80 45.92 24.93
C GLY A 6 -33.19 44.63 25.37
N PHE A 7 -32.00 44.24 24.91
CA PHE A 7 -31.25 43.14 25.56
C PHE A 7 -29.73 43.28 25.45
N GLY A 8 -29.21 44.50 25.71
CA GLY A 8 -27.77 44.74 25.55
C GLY A 8 -27.02 45.36 26.73
N ILE A 9 -27.64 45.56 27.87
CA ILE A 9 -27.00 46.32 29.00
C ILE A 9 -26.84 45.52 30.32
N HIS A 10 -27.39 44.34 30.42
CA HIS A 10 -27.28 43.53 31.67
C HIS A 10 -26.11 42.54 31.73
N PHE A 11 -25.42 42.26 30.62
CA PHE A 11 -24.31 41.33 30.59
C PHE A 11 -22.94 41.97 30.92
N LEU A 12 -22.78 43.24 30.65
CA LEU A 12 -21.51 43.94 30.89
C LEU A 12 -21.33 44.45 32.34
N ARG A 13 -22.36 44.44 33.16
CA ARG A 13 -22.25 44.77 34.60
C ARG A 13 -21.91 43.61 35.53
N LYS A 14 -22.11 42.39 35.10
CA LYS A 14 -21.70 41.20 35.89
C LYS A 14 -20.23 40.81 35.72
N VAL A 15 -19.62 41.08 34.59
CA VAL A 15 -18.19 40.75 34.37
C VAL A 15 -17.26 41.75 35.10
N ARG A 16 -17.68 42.99 35.31
CA ARG A 16 -16.86 43.97 36.04
C ARG A 16 -16.86 43.83 37.57
N ARG A 17 -17.81 43.08 38.17
CA ARG A 17 -17.81 42.78 39.60
C ARG A 17 -17.04 41.51 39.98
N MET A 18 -16.70 40.64 39.05
CA MET A 18 -15.94 39.44 39.30
C MET A 18 -14.41 39.63 39.25
N ILE A 19 -13.93 40.74 38.68
CA ILE A 19 -12.49 41.07 38.59
C ILE A 19 -11.98 41.84 39.83
N ILE A 20 -12.88 42.40 40.65
CA ILE A 20 -12.48 43.15 41.88
C ILE A 20 -12.36 42.27 43.13
N HIS A 21 -12.85 41.02 43.09
CA HIS A 21 -12.77 40.11 44.25
C HIS A 21 -11.55 39.16 44.23
N LEU A 22 -10.70 39.20 43.21
CA LEU A 22 -9.51 38.33 43.09
C LEU A 22 -8.19 39.03 43.48
N LYS A 23 -8.22 40.27 43.98
CA LYS A 23 -7.01 41.02 44.41
C LYS A 23 -6.77 41.11 45.92
N ASN A 24 -7.65 40.56 46.78
CA ASN A 24 -7.52 40.72 48.23
C ASN A 24 -7.33 39.39 49.06
N CYS A 25 -6.82 38.32 48.47
CA CYS A 25 -6.46 37.12 49.21
C CYS A 25 -4.98 36.77 49.06
N ARG A 26 -4.09 37.75 49.32
CA ARG A 26 -2.69 37.49 49.55
C ARG A 26 -2.24 38.30 50.77
N ARG A 27 -2.53 37.81 51.94
CA ARG A 27 -1.86 38.10 53.21
C ARG A 27 -2.69 37.49 54.32
N ILE A 28 -2.34 36.31 54.75
CA ILE A 28 -2.35 35.77 56.13
C ILE A 28 -1.92 34.30 55.99
N LEU A 29 -0.65 34.08 56.20
CA LEU A 29 -0.08 32.77 56.56
C LEU A 29 1.06 33.04 57.50
N SER A 30 0.82 32.80 58.79
CA SER A 30 1.85 32.33 59.69
C SER A 30 1.19 31.97 61.02
N LEU A 31 1.64 30.85 61.56
CA LEU A 31 1.52 30.26 62.90
C LEU A 31 0.32 29.35 63.18
N GLY A 32 0.67 28.10 63.44
CA GLY A 32 -0.11 27.10 64.18
C GLY A 32 0.37 25.66 63.99
N LEU A 33 1.45 25.27 64.68
CA LEU A 33 1.81 23.87 64.87
C LEU A 33 0.81 23.17 65.78
N GLY A 34 0.48 21.92 65.49
CA GLY A 34 0.16 20.99 66.57
C GLY A 34 -0.91 19.95 66.29
N MET A 35 -0.49 18.70 66.31
CA MET A 35 -1.14 17.46 66.73
C MET A 35 -1.91 16.59 65.73
N ALA A 36 -1.40 15.37 65.70
CA ALA A 36 -1.79 14.18 64.96
C ALA A 36 -3.16 13.64 65.40
N ALA A 37 -3.84 13.09 64.39
CA ALA A 37 -4.68 11.91 64.58
C ALA A 37 -4.92 11.27 63.18
N GLY A 38 -4.71 9.96 63.10
CA GLY A 38 -4.75 9.18 61.86
C GLY A 38 -6.16 9.10 61.26
N ALA A 39 -6.19 9.22 59.96
CA ALA A 39 -7.26 8.73 59.14
C ALA A 39 -6.65 8.01 57.96
N LEU A 40 -6.90 6.73 57.82
CA LEU A 40 -6.65 5.88 56.67
C LEU A 40 -7.30 6.53 55.44
N GLY A 41 -6.56 7.34 54.72
CA GLY A 41 -6.93 7.87 53.46
C GLY A 41 -6.79 6.79 52.40
N ILE A 42 -7.90 6.30 51.87
CA ILE A 42 -7.96 5.57 50.60
C ILE A 42 -7.33 6.48 49.54
N TRP A 43 -6.14 6.16 49.12
CA TRP A 43 -5.51 6.80 47.95
C TRP A 43 -6.28 6.40 46.72
N ASN A 44 -7.26 7.22 46.33
CA ASN A 44 -7.70 7.25 44.95
C ASN A 44 -6.55 7.79 44.11
N PRO A 45 -6.04 7.06 43.14
CA PRO A 45 -5.10 7.66 42.17
C PRO A 45 -5.87 8.76 41.44
N MET A 46 -5.67 10.00 41.83
CA MET A 46 -6.12 11.14 41.01
C MET A 46 -5.64 10.92 39.58
N ALA A 47 -6.56 11.01 38.64
CA ALA A 47 -6.21 11.07 37.25
C ALA A 47 -5.06 12.09 37.11
N ARG A 48 -3.86 11.64 36.76
CA ARG A 48 -2.78 12.54 36.41
C ARG A 48 -3.29 13.44 35.31
N ALA A 49 -3.23 14.76 35.51
CA ALA A 49 -3.43 15.73 34.47
C ALA A 49 -2.60 15.27 33.25
N GLN A 50 -3.26 15.18 32.10
CA GLN A 50 -2.58 14.91 30.83
C GLN A 50 -1.53 16.03 30.67
N THR A 51 -0.27 15.71 30.93
CA THR A 51 0.85 16.59 30.58
C THR A 51 0.98 16.53 29.06
N ASP A 52 1.18 17.67 28.40
CA ASP A 52 1.54 17.76 26.99
C ASP A 52 2.75 16.86 26.75
N LEU A 53 2.50 15.70 26.16
CA LEU A 53 3.54 14.71 25.90
C LEU A 53 4.19 15.06 24.57
N GLN A 54 5.43 15.49 24.60
CA GLN A 54 6.24 15.62 23.38
C GLN A 54 6.54 14.25 22.80
N TYR A 55 6.89 14.17 21.52
CA TYR A 55 7.36 12.93 20.92
C TYR A 55 8.49 12.30 21.74
N GLN A 56 8.34 11.02 22.03
CA GLN A 56 9.26 10.25 22.83
C GLN A 56 10.01 9.24 21.95
N ARG A 57 11.16 8.77 22.42
CA ARG A 57 11.96 7.76 21.72
C ARG A 57 11.94 6.44 22.51
N PRO A 58 11.79 5.29 21.83
CA PRO A 58 11.89 3.97 22.44
C PRO A 58 13.35 3.65 22.82
N PRO A 59 13.64 2.48 23.45
CA PRO A 59 15.01 2.02 23.66
C PRO A 59 15.86 2.05 22.39
N GLN A 60 17.15 2.35 22.54
CA GLN A 60 18.07 2.62 21.41
C GLN A 60 18.09 1.49 20.37
N ALA A 61 18.04 0.22 20.78
CA ALA A 61 18.01 -0.90 19.85
C ALA A 61 16.79 -0.89 18.89
N ILE A 62 15.65 -0.32 19.32
CA ILE A 62 14.49 -0.11 18.45
C ILE A 62 14.72 1.11 17.57
N VAL A 63 15.31 2.18 18.12
CA VAL A 63 15.65 3.38 17.35
C VAL A 63 16.58 3.04 16.19
N ASP A 64 17.64 2.30 16.42
CA ASP A 64 18.63 1.90 15.42
C ASP A 64 17.98 1.10 14.26
N ILE A 65 16.97 0.29 14.58
CA ILE A 65 16.18 -0.46 13.58
C ILE A 65 15.28 0.48 12.79
N VAL A 66 14.56 1.38 13.46
CA VAL A 66 13.59 2.28 12.80
C VAL A 66 14.28 3.32 11.92
N GLU A 67 15.44 3.80 12.33
CA GLU A 67 16.23 4.81 11.60
C GLU A 67 17.16 4.19 10.54
N ALA A 68 17.22 2.85 10.45
CA ALA A 68 17.99 2.17 9.41
C ALA A 68 17.52 2.56 8.02
N LEU A 69 18.48 2.88 7.14
CA LEU A 69 18.16 3.20 5.76
C LEU A 69 17.66 1.95 5.03
N PRO A 70 16.65 2.09 4.17
CA PRO A 70 16.16 0.98 3.39
C PRO A 70 17.23 0.42 2.44
N THR A 71 17.17 -0.89 2.17
CA THR A 71 17.97 -1.49 1.10
C THR A 71 17.72 -0.76 -0.22
N PRO A 72 18.77 -0.47 -1.01
CA PRO A 72 18.62 0.20 -2.30
C PRO A 72 17.69 -0.54 -3.26
N GLY A 73 16.92 0.22 -4.05
CA GLY A 73 16.16 -0.29 -5.18
C GLY A 73 17.06 -0.59 -6.36
N VAL A 74 16.69 -1.58 -7.16
CA VAL A 74 17.44 -1.96 -8.36
C VAL A 74 16.49 -2.12 -9.53
N GLU A 75 16.82 -1.47 -10.65
CA GLU A 75 16.10 -1.58 -11.91
C GLU A 75 17.05 -1.85 -13.07
N LEU A 76 16.65 -2.72 -14.00
CA LEU A 76 17.45 -3.05 -15.18
C LEU A 76 17.06 -2.18 -16.37
N SER A 77 18.05 -1.75 -17.14
CA SER A 77 17.79 -1.11 -18.43
C SER A 77 17.06 -2.08 -19.37
N PRO A 78 16.30 -1.57 -20.36
CA PRO A 78 15.77 -2.39 -21.45
C PRO A 78 16.83 -3.30 -22.08
N ALA A 79 16.44 -4.52 -22.49
CA ALA A 79 17.27 -5.44 -23.24
C ALA A 79 17.51 -4.86 -24.65
N GLY A 80 18.75 -4.90 -25.13
CA GLY A 80 19.10 -4.37 -26.48
C GLY A 80 19.62 -2.94 -26.51
N GLY A 81 19.94 -2.37 -25.34
CA GLY A 81 20.71 -1.12 -25.28
C GLY A 81 21.96 -1.16 -26.18
N ALA A 82 22.47 0.00 -26.60
CA ALA A 82 23.56 0.13 -27.55
C ALA A 82 24.71 -0.83 -27.27
N ALA A 83 25.06 -1.60 -28.25
CA ALA A 83 26.15 -2.59 -28.25
C ALA A 83 25.96 -3.80 -27.31
N GLY A 84 24.70 -4.19 -26.98
CA GLY A 84 24.44 -5.38 -26.15
C GLY A 84 24.83 -5.23 -24.68
N LYS A 85 25.10 -4.02 -24.19
CA LYS A 85 25.36 -3.76 -22.79
C LYS A 85 24.03 -3.52 -22.05
N ARG A 86 23.88 -4.20 -20.94
CA ARG A 86 22.77 -3.97 -20.00
C ARG A 86 23.29 -3.19 -18.80
N TRP A 87 22.48 -2.26 -18.32
CA TRP A 87 22.80 -1.42 -17.18
C TRP A 87 21.84 -1.73 -16.03
N MET A 88 22.26 -1.39 -14.84
CA MET A 88 21.48 -1.46 -13.62
C MET A 88 21.48 -0.08 -12.98
N LEU A 89 20.30 0.46 -12.72
CA LEU A 89 20.07 1.62 -11.88
C LEU A 89 19.94 1.15 -10.44
N ILE A 90 20.63 1.82 -9.52
CA ILE A 90 20.57 1.60 -8.08
C ILE A 90 20.07 2.90 -7.44
N GLU A 91 18.96 2.82 -6.72
CA GLU A 91 18.33 3.94 -6.05
C GLU A 91 18.52 3.85 -4.54
N HIS A 92 19.15 4.87 -3.94
CA HIS A 92 19.30 4.97 -2.50
C HIS A 92 18.18 5.82 -1.91
N PHE A 93 17.30 5.20 -1.17
CA PHE A 93 16.12 5.86 -0.61
C PHE A 93 16.46 6.64 0.67
N ALA A 94 15.70 7.72 0.89
CA ALA A 94 15.68 8.40 2.18
C ALA A 94 15.16 7.46 3.29
N GLY A 95 15.49 7.76 4.54
CA GLY A 95 14.82 7.21 5.70
C GLY A 95 13.38 7.69 5.82
N LEU A 96 12.77 7.49 6.98
CA LEU A 96 11.43 8.01 7.25
C LEU A 96 11.43 9.55 7.17
N PRO A 97 10.42 10.18 6.56
CA PRO A 97 10.27 11.63 6.61
C PRO A 97 10.05 12.11 8.04
N THR A 98 10.41 13.35 8.33
CA THR A 98 10.10 13.98 9.62
C THR A 98 8.63 14.39 9.69
N VAL A 99 8.10 14.64 10.89
CA VAL A 99 6.77 15.25 11.05
C VAL A 99 6.72 16.65 10.40
N ALA A 100 7.84 17.37 10.34
CA ALA A 100 7.93 18.64 9.64
C ALA A 100 7.78 18.48 8.11
N ASP A 101 8.28 17.38 7.53
CA ASP A 101 8.01 17.05 6.11
C ASP A 101 6.52 16.74 5.89
N LEU A 102 5.86 16.05 6.82
CA LEU A 102 4.42 15.79 6.74
C LEU A 102 3.57 17.05 6.94
N ALA A 103 4.10 18.05 7.62
CA ALA A 103 3.43 19.33 7.87
C ALA A 103 3.56 20.33 6.70
N GLN A 104 4.22 19.94 5.59
CA GLN A 104 4.23 20.80 4.39
C GLN A 104 2.80 21.01 3.88
N PRO A 105 2.55 22.14 3.18
CA PRO A 105 1.22 22.43 2.64
C PRO A 105 0.66 21.25 1.83
N GLU A 106 -0.53 20.81 2.18
CA GLU A 106 -1.23 19.70 1.53
C GLU A 106 -2.67 20.13 1.22
N LEU A 107 -3.06 20.03 -0.04
CA LEU A 107 -4.46 20.08 -0.45
C LEU A 107 -5.01 18.64 -0.56
N ARG A 108 -6.25 18.48 -0.11
CA ARG A 108 -7.00 17.23 -0.10
C ARG A 108 -8.27 17.44 -0.91
N LEU A 109 -8.24 17.03 -2.17
CA LEU A 109 -9.31 17.32 -3.14
C LEU A 109 -9.54 16.10 -4.03
N ALA A 110 -10.79 15.74 -4.24
CA ALA A 110 -11.19 14.66 -5.13
C ALA A 110 -10.49 13.30 -4.84
N GLY A 111 -10.17 13.02 -3.57
CA GLY A 111 -9.45 11.82 -3.15
C GLY A 111 -7.92 11.90 -3.32
N LEU A 112 -7.40 13.03 -3.80
CA LEU A 112 -5.97 13.28 -3.96
C LEU A 112 -5.40 14.07 -2.79
N ARG A 113 -4.11 13.84 -2.51
CA ARG A 113 -3.28 14.62 -1.59
C ARG A 113 -2.05 15.12 -2.31
N PHE A 114 -1.92 16.40 -2.47
CA PHE A 114 -0.82 17.02 -3.19
C PHE A 114 -0.35 18.32 -2.53
N ASN A 115 0.90 18.69 -2.82
CA ASN A 115 1.47 19.94 -2.32
C ASN A 115 1.24 21.06 -3.34
N PRO A 116 0.44 22.10 -2.99
CA PRO A 116 0.13 23.19 -3.91
C PRO A 116 1.32 24.09 -4.25
N ARG A 117 2.43 24.01 -3.50
CA ARG A 117 3.65 24.78 -3.78
C ARG A 117 4.51 24.13 -4.86
N THR A 118 4.40 22.81 -5.00
CA THR A 118 5.24 22.04 -5.94
C THR A 118 4.47 21.50 -7.13
N ASP A 119 3.14 21.60 -7.16
CA ASP A 119 2.27 20.91 -8.11
C ASP A 119 2.57 19.39 -8.20
N GLY A 120 2.94 18.80 -7.08
CA GLY A 120 3.37 17.43 -6.98
C GLY A 120 2.79 16.70 -5.76
N PRO A 121 3.09 15.38 -5.61
CA PRO A 121 2.58 14.62 -4.49
C PRO A 121 3.13 15.18 -3.17
N SER A 122 2.24 15.33 -2.17
CA SER A 122 2.60 15.83 -0.83
C SER A 122 3.32 14.77 0.00
N ARG A 123 3.11 13.50 -0.33
CA ARG A 123 3.62 12.35 0.45
C ARG A 123 4.27 11.33 -0.47
N GLY A 124 5.06 10.45 0.12
CA GLY A 124 5.66 9.33 -0.54
C GLY A 124 7.19 9.30 -0.44
N ARG A 125 7.72 8.13 -0.75
CA ARG A 125 9.15 7.85 -0.69
C ARG A 125 9.88 8.53 -1.83
N TYR A 126 11.11 8.96 -1.60
CA TYR A 126 12.01 9.49 -2.62
C TYR A 126 13.43 8.94 -2.43
N SER A 127 14.21 8.97 -3.51
CA SER A 127 15.64 8.62 -3.49
C SER A 127 16.48 9.88 -3.29
N THR A 128 17.57 9.74 -2.57
CA THR A 128 18.52 10.83 -2.30
C THR A 128 19.73 10.80 -3.21
N SER A 129 20.04 9.64 -3.80
CA SER A 129 21.12 9.44 -4.75
C SER A 129 20.83 8.27 -5.67
N LEU A 130 21.50 8.26 -6.81
CA LEU A 130 21.45 7.24 -7.85
C LEU A 130 22.85 6.73 -8.15
N GLU A 131 22.98 5.45 -8.48
CA GLU A 131 24.18 4.84 -9.05
C GLU A 131 23.82 4.09 -10.31
N VAL A 132 24.78 4.01 -11.25
CA VAL A 132 24.62 3.27 -12.50
C VAL A 132 25.74 2.24 -12.60
N GLN A 133 25.38 1.00 -12.94
CA GLN A 133 26.32 -0.11 -13.05
C GLN A 133 26.15 -0.85 -14.37
N ALA A 134 27.26 -1.06 -15.10
CA ALA A 134 27.25 -1.90 -16.29
C ALA A 134 27.27 -3.39 -15.90
N LEU A 135 26.41 -4.20 -16.47
CA LEU A 135 26.39 -5.65 -16.24
C LEU A 135 27.20 -6.40 -17.30
N PRO A 136 27.78 -7.61 -16.96
CA PRO A 136 27.71 -8.25 -15.63
C PRO A 136 28.80 -7.81 -14.65
N SER A 137 29.85 -7.16 -15.08
CA SER A 137 31.11 -7.01 -14.31
C SER A 137 31.51 -5.56 -14.00
N GLY A 138 30.67 -4.58 -14.33
CA GLY A 138 30.91 -3.17 -13.99
C GLY A 138 30.83 -2.91 -12.49
N LYS A 139 31.53 -1.87 -12.02
CA LYS A 139 31.33 -1.33 -10.68
C LYS A 139 30.19 -0.29 -10.73
N ALA A 140 29.45 -0.19 -9.62
CA ALA A 140 28.49 0.88 -9.44
C ALA A 140 29.24 2.24 -9.42
N VAL A 141 28.71 3.21 -10.17
CA VAL A 141 29.26 4.56 -10.28
C VAL A 141 28.18 5.52 -9.79
N ALA A 142 28.51 6.29 -8.76
CA ALA A 142 27.61 7.30 -8.23
C ALA A 142 27.32 8.39 -9.28
N THR A 143 26.03 8.74 -9.40
CA THR A 143 25.61 9.80 -10.33
C THR A 143 26.10 11.17 -9.84
N SER A 144 26.89 11.84 -10.69
CA SER A 144 27.36 13.20 -10.45
C SER A 144 26.37 14.25 -11.00
N GLY A 145 26.46 15.49 -10.51
CA GLY A 145 25.63 16.60 -10.98
C GLY A 145 24.16 16.55 -10.52
N LEU A 146 23.82 15.71 -9.54
CA LEU A 146 22.50 15.73 -8.89
C LEU A 146 22.27 17.06 -8.19
N PRO A 147 20.99 17.48 -8.01
CA PRO A 147 20.69 18.67 -7.22
C PRO A 147 21.13 18.50 -5.76
N GLU A 148 21.50 19.62 -5.13
CA GLU A 148 21.74 19.64 -3.69
C GLU A 148 20.45 19.25 -2.94
N HIS A 149 20.56 18.39 -1.93
CA HIS A 149 19.41 17.83 -1.20
C HIS A 149 18.35 17.18 -2.10
N ALA A 150 18.81 16.36 -3.05
CA ALA A 150 17.95 15.69 -4.03
C ALA A 150 16.77 14.94 -3.38
N LYS A 151 15.58 15.20 -3.89
CA LYS A 151 14.35 14.43 -3.61
C LYS A 151 13.87 13.84 -4.92
N ILE A 152 14.47 12.71 -5.31
CA ILE A 152 14.29 12.06 -6.61
C ILE A 152 13.06 11.15 -6.58
N ARG A 153 12.19 11.29 -7.59
CA ARG A 153 11.06 10.41 -7.83
C ARG A 153 10.94 10.09 -9.31
N PHE A 154 10.19 9.02 -9.60
CA PHE A 154 9.86 8.63 -10.97
C PHE A 154 11.10 8.46 -11.85
N ALA A 155 12.15 7.83 -11.31
CA ALA A 155 13.28 7.44 -12.14
C ALA A 155 12.82 6.35 -13.10
N ASP A 156 13.19 6.49 -14.39
CA ASP A 156 12.77 5.57 -15.45
C ASP A 156 13.77 5.54 -16.60
N TRP A 157 14.00 4.35 -17.17
CA TRP A 157 14.92 4.16 -18.27
C TRP A 157 14.37 4.66 -19.61
N SER A 158 15.21 5.28 -20.43
CA SER A 158 14.89 5.47 -21.83
C SER A 158 14.75 4.12 -22.56
N PRO A 159 13.87 3.99 -23.57
CA PRO A 159 13.71 2.76 -24.34
C PRO A 159 15.00 2.14 -24.88
N ASP A 160 15.99 2.96 -25.25
CA ASP A 160 17.29 2.52 -25.72
C ASP A 160 18.28 2.14 -24.58
N GLY A 161 17.86 2.24 -23.32
CA GLY A 161 18.64 1.89 -22.14
C GLY A 161 19.90 2.74 -21.92
N ARG A 162 19.98 3.93 -22.54
CA ARG A 162 21.16 4.80 -22.46
C ARG A 162 21.03 5.94 -21.47
N LYS A 163 19.79 6.28 -21.12
CA LYS A 163 19.50 7.42 -20.24
C LYS A 163 18.47 7.02 -19.20
N ILE A 164 18.48 7.77 -18.11
CA ILE A 164 17.46 7.67 -17.06
C ILE A 164 16.86 9.06 -16.91
N SER A 165 15.54 9.18 -16.97
CA SER A 165 14.84 10.39 -16.55
C SER A 165 14.47 10.29 -15.08
N PHE A 166 14.43 11.41 -14.38
CA PHE A 166 13.83 11.49 -13.05
C PHE A 166 13.26 12.87 -12.79
N VAL A 167 12.37 12.96 -11.81
CA VAL A 167 11.82 14.21 -11.31
C VAL A 167 12.43 14.53 -9.97
N ASN A 168 13.00 15.71 -9.83
CA ASN A 168 13.42 16.24 -8.54
C ASN A 168 12.33 17.16 -7.98
N ILE A 169 11.98 16.97 -6.71
CA ILE A 169 11.04 17.82 -5.99
C ILE A 169 11.84 18.85 -5.21
N SER A 170 11.61 20.13 -5.49
CA SER A 170 12.15 21.23 -4.68
C SER A 170 11.03 21.91 -3.90
N ASP A 171 11.19 22.02 -2.59
CA ASP A 171 10.32 22.79 -1.70
C ASP A 171 10.96 24.12 -1.25
N ALA A 172 12.12 24.45 -1.79
CA ALA A 172 12.82 25.71 -1.56
C ALA A 172 11.94 26.89 -2.00
N LYS A 173 11.90 27.93 -1.18
CA LYS A 173 10.98 29.08 -1.36
C LYS A 173 11.10 29.73 -2.75
N GLU A 174 12.31 29.78 -3.32
CA GLU A 174 12.63 30.47 -4.57
C GLU A 174 12.57 29.58 -5.82
N ASP A 175 12.63 28.25 -5.66
CA ASP A 175 12.62 27.24 -6.75
C ASP A 175 11.68 26.05 -6.39
N ALA A 176 10.54 26.37 -5.76
CA ALA A 176 9.57 25.34 -5.43
C ALA A 176 8.95 24.78 -6.71
N GLY A 177 8.88 23.44 -6.82
CA GLY A 177 8.29 22.80 -7.99
C GLY A 177 8.92 21.46 -8.33
N LEU A 178 8.49 20.94 -9.46
CA LEU A 178 9.02 19.71 -10.04
C LEU A 178 9.93 20.05 -11.23
N SER A 179 11.12 19.48 -11.25
CA SER A 179 12.07 19.64 -12.35
C SER A 179 12.46 18.31 -12.97
N LEU A 180 12.55 18.29 -14.31
CA LEU A 180 12.94 17.09 -15.07
C LEU A 180 14.47 17.05 -15.22
N TRP A 181 15.02 15.86 -14.95
CA TRP A 181 16.46 15.59 -15.02
C TRP A 181 16.72 14.36 -15.86
N ILE A 182 17.89 14.31 -16.51
CA ILE A 182 18.36 13.19 -17.30
C ILE A 182 19.75 12.78 -16.81
N VAL A 183 19.93 11.48 -16.57
CA VAL A 183 21.24 10.86 -16.34
C VAL A 183 21.69 10.13 -17.61
N ASP A 184 22.93 10.30 -18.00
CA ASP A 184 23.55 9.48 -19.03
C ASP A 184 24.15 8.22 -18.39
N ALA A 185 23.72 7.04 -18.82
CA ALA A 185 24.11 5.78 -18.20
C ALA A 185 25.63 5.46 -18.34
N ALA A 186 26.27 5.91 -19.43
CA ALA A 186 27.68 5.61 -19.68
C ALA A 186 28.62 6.48 -18.85
N THR A 187 28.23 7.72 -18.55
CA THR A 187 29.03 8.69 -17.80
C THR A 187 28.58 8.86 -16.35
N ALA A 188 27.39 8.37 -15.99
CA ALA A 188 26.72 8.60 -14.71
C ALA A 188 26.59 10.10 -14.36
N GLN A 189 26.37 10.96 -15.38
CA GLN A 189 26.25 12.40 -15.20
C GLN A 189 24.79 12.84 -15.35
N ALA A 190 24.26 13.53 -14.33
CA ALA A 190 22.94 14.13 -14.33
C ALA A 190 22.97 15.56 -14.87
N ARG A 191 21.89 15.96 -15.54
CA ARG A 191 21.65 17.35 -15.94
C ARG A 191 20.17 17.70 -15.88
N ARG A 192 19.83 18.90 -15.46
CA ARG A 192 18.47 19.44 -15.49
C ARG A 192 18.08 19.78 -16.93
N LEU A 193 16.83 19.49 -17.32
CA LEU A 193 16.23 20.08 -18.51
C LEU A 193 15.54 21.41 -18.13
N PRO A 194 16.00 22.53 -18.70
CA PRO A 194 15.54 23.87 -18.28
C PRO A 194 14.16 24.21 -18.85
N GLY A 195 13.51 25.20 -18.25
CA GLY A 195 12.31 25.86 -18.81
C GLY A 195 11.01 25.07 -18.75
N ILE A 196 10.94 24.00 -17.91
CA ILE A 196 9.78 23.12 -17.83
C ILE A 196 9.26 23.10 -16.40
N ALA A 197 8.03 23.60 -16.20
CA ALA A 197 7.30 23.47 -14.96
C ALA A 197 6.38 22.26 -15.06
N LEU A 198 6.64 21.20 -14.31
CA LEU A 198 5.89 19.95 -14.37
C LEU A 198 4.66 19.97 -13.46
N ASN A 199 3.62 19.27 -13.87
CA ASN A 199 2.44 19.00 -13.06
C ASN A 199 2.38 17.50 -12.73
N GLY A 200 2.66 17.13 -11.46
CA GLY A 200 2.75 15.76 -10.98
C GLY A 200 1.67 15.39 -9.97
N ILE A 201 0.54 16.11 -9.87
CA ILE A 201 -0.48 15.80 -8.86
C ILE A 201 -1.17 14.44 -9.08
N PHE A 202 -1.19 13.94 -10.31
CA PHE A 202 -1.66 12.59 -10.67
C PHE A 202 -0.52 11.54 -10.72
N GLY A 203 0.65 11.81 -10.15
CA GLY A 203 1.80 10.90 -10.18
C GLY A 203 2.85 11.31 -11.20
N SER A 204 3.57 10.33 -11.84
CA SER A 204 4.64 10.63 -12.79
C SER A 204 4.18 11.61 -13.86
N PRO A 205 4.82 12.78 -13.98
CA PRO A 205 4.39 13.78 -14.96
C PRO A 205 4.87 13.51 -16.38
N CYS A 206 5.83 12.64 -16.60
CA CYS A 206 6.48 12.40 -17.89
C CYS A 206 6.60 10.92 -18.24
N GLU A 207 6.50 10.61 -19.54
CA GLU A 207 6.68 9.29 -20.14
C GLU A 207 7.64 9.38 -21.34
N TRP A 208 8.57 8.42 -21.47
CA TRP A 208 9.51 8.37 -22.59
C TRP A 208 8.81 8.13 -23.93
N LEU A 209 9.24 8.88 -24.94
CA LEU A 209 8.96 8.51 -26.32
C LEU A 209 9.78 7.31 -26.75
N SER A 210 9.24 6.45 -27.60
CA SER A 210 9.88 5.19 -28.04
C SER A 210 11.20 5.41 -28.77
N ASP A 211 11.43 6.61 -29.36
CA ASP A 211 12.68 6.96 -30.02
C ASP A 211 13.80 7.40 -29.06
N SER A 212 13.51 7.47 -27.76
CA SER A 212 14.44 7.93 -26.72
C SER A 212 14.97 9.35 -26.91
N GLN A 213 14.32 10.19 -27.76
CA GLN A 213 14.76 11.56 -28.03
C GLN A 213 13.99 12.62 -27.25
N GLY A 214 13.01 12.20 -26.46
CA GLY A 214 12.21 13.09 -25.63
C GLY A 214 11.19 12.37 -24.80
N LEU A 215 10.40 13.15 -24.06
CA LEU A 215 9.32 12.67 -23.21
C LEU A 215 8.03 13.43 -23.52
N VAL A 216 6.89 12.78 -23.33
CA VAL A 216 5.58 13.45 -23.24
C VAL A 216 5.34 13.79 -21.77
N CYS A 217 5.12 15.08 -21.48
CA CYS A 217 5.01 15.55 -20.11
C CYS A 217 3.72 16.34 -19.87
N ARG A 218 3.16 16.22 -18.67
CA ARG A 218 2.18 17.15 -18.12
C ARG A 218 2.92 18.34 -17.54
N THR A 219 2.66 19.52 -18.06
CA THR A 219 3.28 20.77 -17.60
C THR A 219 2.24 21.71 -17.02
N VAL A 220 2.64 22.59 -16.14
CA VAL A 220 1.81 23.69 -15.64
C VAL A 220 1.54 24.65 -16.79
N PRO A 221 0.27 24.98 -17.09
CA PRO A 221 -0.05 25.94 -18.15
C PRO A 221 0.59 27.32 -17.87
N ALA A 222 1.26 27.88 -18.88
CA ALA A 222 1.94 29.18 -18.73
C ALA A 222 0.98 30.34 -18.40
N ASP A 223 -0.28 30.21 -18.80
CA ASP A 223 -1.36 31.15 -18.59
C ASP A 223 -2.26 30.82 -17.40
N ARG A 224 -1.84 29.90 -16.52
CA ARG A 224 -2.64 29.44 -15.37
C ARG A 224 -3.08 30.57 -14.44
N GLY A 225 -2.32 31.67 -14.37
CA GLY A 225 -2.60 32.80 -13.51
C GLY A 225 -2.32 32.54 -12.02
N ALA A 226 -2.86 33.41 -11.16
CA ALA A 226 -2.70 33.27 -9.71
C ALA A 226 -3.62 32.17 -9.16
N ALA A 227 -3.14 31.47 -8.11
CA ALA A 227 -3.95 30.45 -7.43
C ALA A 227 -5.23 31.09 -6.83
N PRO A 228 -6.36 30.37 -6.87
CA PRO A 228 -7.56 30.77 -6.16
C PRO A 228 -7.24 30.98 -4.67
N VAL A 229 -7.89 31.93 -4.06
CA VAL A 229 -7.77 32.20 -2.62
C VAL A 229 -9.01 31.62 -1.94
N ARG A 230 -8.78 30.71 -0.98
CA ARG A 230 -9.89 30.15 -0.20
C ARG A 230 -10.53 31.26 0.67
N SER A 231 -11.85 31.33 0.64
CA SER A 231 -12.60 32.20 1.54
C SER A 231 -12.39 31.80 3.00
N GLU A 232 -11.99 32.74 3.86
CA GLU A 232 -11.91 32.47 5.30
C GLU A 232 -13.31 32.25 5.92
N VAL A 233 -14.35 32.80 5.28
CA VAL A 233 -15.73 32.63 5.70
C VAL A 233 -16.44 31.68 4.77
N PRO A 234 -16.96 30.54 5.25
CA PRO A 234 -17.72 29.63 4.41
C PRO A 234 -18.88 30.34 3.70
N THR A 235 -18.99 30.15 2.39
CA THR A 235 -20.06 30.77 1.58
C THR A 235 -21.38 30.02 1.68
N GLY A 236 -21.39 28.80 2.23
CA GLY A 236 -22.57 27.96 2.43
C GLY A 236 -22.27 26.66 3.15
N PRO A 237 -23.29 25.84 3.43
CA PRO A 237 -23.12 24.51 4.00
C PRO A 237 -22.56 23.55 2.97
N VAL A 238 -21.94 22.45 3.43
CA VAL A 238 -21.64 21.29 2.58
C VAL A 238 -22.94 20.52 2.37
N VAL A 239 -23.34 20.31 1.12
CA VAL A 239 -24.56 19.58 0.76
C VAL A 239 -24.19 18.36 -0.08
N GLN A 240 -24.63 17.20 0.36
CA GLN A 240 -24.56 15.95 -0.41
C GLN A 240 -25.99 15.48 -0.67
N GLU A 241 -26.28 15.12 -1.92
CA GLU A 241 -27.62 14.74 -2.33
C GLU A 241 -27.59 13.45 -3.16
N ASN A 242 -28.55 12.56 -2.88
CA ASN A 242 -28.85 11.41 -3.73
C ASN A 242 -30.35 11.39 -4.04
N LEU A 243 -30.70 11.53 -5.29
CA LEU A 243 -32.12 11.63 -5.76
C LEU A 243 -32.73 10.24 -6.05
N GLY A 244 -32.56 9.28 -5.14
CA GLY A 244 -33.19 7.97 -5.20
C GLY A 244 -32.50 6.96 -6.12
N ARG A 245 -31.30 7.23 -6.59
CA ARG A 245 -30.45 6.26 -7.33
C ARG A 245 -29.69 5.39 -6.32
N VAL A 246 -29.51 4.11 -6.66
CA VAL A 246 -28.59 3.23 -5.91
C VAL A 246 -27.17 3.58 -6.36
N THR A 247 -26.35 4.04 -5.40
CA THR A 247 -24.95 4.39 -5.61
C THR A 247 -24.08 3.55 -4.67
N PRO A 248 -22.76 3.41 -4.91
CA PRO A 248 -21.87 2.69 -4.02
C PRO A 248 -21.97 3.22 -2.58
N GLY A 249 -22.11 2.30 -1.62
CA GLY A 249 -22.22 2.64 -0.19
C GLY A 249 -20.88 2.82 0.52
N ALA A 250 -19.75 2.77 -0.19
CA ALA A 250 -18.44 3.04 0.38
C ALA A 250 -18.30 4.52 0.77
N THR A 251 -17.59 4.77 1.86
CA THR A 251 -17.26 6.14 2.31
C THR A 251 -15.85 6.49 1.91
N PHE A 252 -15.63 7.74 1.53
CA PHE A 252 -14.33 8.25 1.13
C PHE A 252 -14.02 9.55 1.87
N GLU A 253 -12.74 9.80 2.12
CA GLU A 253 -12.23 11.07 2.60
C GLU A 253 -11.61 11.89 1.47
N ASP A 254 -11.24 13.13 1.77
CA ASP A 254 -10.53 14.02 0.87
C ASP A 254 -11.32 14.37 -0.42
N LEU A 255 -12.66 14.21 -0.41
CA LEU A 255 -13.53 14.53 -1.54
C LEU A 255 -13.69 16.04 -1.77
N LEU A 256 -14.18 16.41 -2.95
CA LEU A 256 -14.72 17.75 -3.20
C LEU A 256 -15.97 17.98 -2.32
N LYS A 257 -16.17 19.20 -1.83
CA LYS A 257 -17.26 19.51 -0.89
C LYS A 257 -18.18 20.64 -1.39
N ASN A 258 -17.71 21.44 -2.32
CA ASN A 258 -18.40 22.63 -2.79
C ASN A 258 -17.78 23.13 -4.11
N PRO A 259 -18.39 24.11 -4.80
CA PRO A 259 -17.85 24.69 -6.03
C PRO A 259 -16.50 25.41 -5.88
N GLU A 260 -16.13 25.84 -4.67
CA GLU A 260 -14.80 26.40 -4.40
C GLU A 260 -13.74 25.29 -4.51
N ASP A 261 -13.99 24.10 -3.97
CA ASP A 261 -13.09 22.94 -4.10
C ASP A 261 -12.97 22.51 -5.57
N GLU A 262 -14.04 22.59 -6.39
CA GLU A 262 -13.93 22.35 -7.84
C GLU A 262 -12.99 23.35 -8.52
N GLN A 263 -13.06 24.64 -8.16
CA GLN A 263 -12.15 25.66 -8.71
C GLN A 263 -10.69 25.40 -8.34
N PHE A 264 -10.44 24.98 -7.09
CA PHE A 264 -9.09 24.56 -6.67
C PHE A 264 -8.63 23.32 -7.43
N PHE A 265 -9.49 22.32 -7.57
CA PHE A 265 -9.19 21.10 -8.31
C PHE A 265 -8.88 21.43 -9.78
N ASP A 266 -9.75 22.18 -10.46
CA ASP A 266 -9.52 22.61 -11.85
C ASP A 266 -8.20 23.40 -12.00
N TYR A 267 -7.89 24.27 -11.06
CA TYR A 267 -6.68 25.08 -11.10
C TYR A 267 -5.42 24.22 -11.02
N TYR A 268 -5.34 23.31 -10.05
CA TYR A 268 -4.14 22.52 -9.82
C TYR A 268 -4.07 21.29 -10.73
N ALA A 269 -5.19 20.66 -11.02
CA ALA A 269 -5.24 19.46 -11.87
C ALA A 269 -5.05 19.76 -13.36
N LYS A 270 -5.37 20.97 -13.79
CA LYS A 270 -5.19 21.38 -15.18
C LYS A 270 -3.73 21.36 -15.57
N SER A 271 -3.43 20.70 -16.68
CA SER A 271 -2.09 20.63 -17.25
C SER A 271 -2.11 20.89 -18.76
N GLN A 272 -0.99 21.39 -19.26
CA GLN A 272 -0.71 21.49 -20.68
C GLN A 272 0.20 20.34 -21.08
N MET A 273 -0.22 19.52 -22.04
CA MET A 273 0.63 18.48 -22.58
C MET A 273 1.77 19.07 -23.42
N ALA A 274 2.98 18.52 -23.25
CA ALA A 274 4.15 18.96 -24.01
C ALA A 274 5.05 17.77 -24.39
N ILE A 275 5.62 17.83 -25.59
CA ILE A 275 6.76 17.00 -25.96
C ILE A 275 8.03 17.77 -25.53
N VAL A 276 8.78 17.18 -24.61
CA VAL A 276 10.03 17.73 -24.09
C VAL A 276 11.20 17.01 -24.74
N ARG A 277 12.03 17.73 -25.49
CA ARG A 277 13.20 17.19 -26.14
C ARG A 277 14.41 17.18 -25.22
N LEU A 278 15.33 16.26 -25.45
CA LEU A 278 16.54 16.15 -24.65
C LEU A 278 17.49 17.35 -24.79
N ASP A 279 17.39 18.14 -25.85
CA ASP A 279 18.13 19.40 -26.00
C ASP A 279 17.55 20.59 -25.19
N GLY A 280 16.40 20.37 -24.49
CA GLY A 280 15.67 21.37 -23.71
C GLY A 280 14.57 22.10 -24.48
N GLY A 281 14.38 21.80 -25.76
CA GLY A 281 13.24 22.31 -26.53
C GLY A 281 11.95 21.64 -26.10
N SER A 282 10.84 22.41 -26.13
CA SER A 282 9.50 21.85 -25.85
C SER A 282 8.49 22.28 -26.90
N VAL A 283 7.55 21.38 -27.22
CA VAL A 283 6.45 21.65 -28.15
C VAL A 283 5.14 21.35 -27.41
N LEU A 284 4.29 22.36 -27.27
CA LEU A 284 2.98 22.22 -26.63
C LEU A 284 2.03 21.45 -27.54
N MET A 285 1.17 20.62 -26.94
CA MET A 285 0.21 19.78 -27.63
C MET A 285 -1.21 20.14 -27.21
N GLY A 286 -2.07 20.45 -28.19
CA GLY A 286 -3.49 20.68 -27.93
C GLY A 286 -3.79 21.83 -26.99
N LYS A 287 -4.91 21.74 -26.29
CA LYS A 287 -5.35 22.69 -25.25
C LYS A 287 -5.05 22.12 -23.87
N ALA A 288 -4.94 22.99 -22.87
CA ALA A 288 -4.85 22.59 -21.48
C ALA A 288 -6.17 21.93 -21.02
N GLY A 289 -6.04 20.85 -20.22
CA GLY A 289 -7.13 20.06 -19.68
C GLY A 289 -6.71 19.34 -18.40
N VAL A 290 -7.60 18.60 -17.78
CA VAL A 290 -7.32 17.80 -16.58
C VAL A 290 -6.90 16.40 -17.04
N PHE A 291 -5.64 16.26 -17.45
CA PHE A 291 -5.08 15.00 -17.93
C PHE A 291 -4.55 14.16 -16.77
N ALA A 292 -5.27 13.08 -16.45
CA ALA A 292 -4.82 12.14 -15.40
C ALA A 292 -3.62 11.30 -15.88
N GLU A 293 -3.62 10.90 -17.16
CA GLU A 293 -2.59 10.06 -17.75
C GLU A 293 -2.33 10.43 -19.21
N ALA A 294 -1.11 10.14 -19.69
CA ALA A 294 -0.70 10.34 -21.08
C ALA A 294 0.35 9.29 -21.46
N THR A 295 0.03 8.34 -22.34
CA THR A 295 0.90 7.23 -22.69
C THR A 295 1.24 7.23 -24.18
N PRO A 296 2.54 7.32 -24.56
CA PRO A 296 2.98 7.20 -25.96
C PRO A 296 2.79 5.79 -26.50
N SER A 297 2.40 5.69 -27.78
CA SER A 297 2.34 4.42 -28.52
C SER A 297 3.74 3.80 -28.71
N PRO A 298 3.85 2.47 -28.86
CA PRO A 298 5.13 1.82 -29.08
C PRO A 298 5.89 2.30 -30.34
N ASP A 299 5.19 2.80 -31.36
CA ASP A 299 5.83 3.36 -32.57
C ASP A 299 6.17 4.87 -32.43
N GLY A 300 5.87 5.48 -31.29
CA GLY A 300 6.14 6.89 -30.99
C GLY A 300 5.38 7.89 -31.85
N LYS A 301 4.33 7.47 -32.56
CA LYS A 301 3.56 8.37 -33.47
C LYS A 301 2.29 8.92 -32.83
N TRP A 302 1.80 8.28 -31.76
CA TRP A 302 0.57 8.64 -31.10
C TRP A 302 0.78 8.76 -29.60
N VAL A 303 -0.10 9.48 -28.92
CA VAL A 303 -0.25 9.48 -27.47
C VAL A 303 -1.70 9.24 -27.11
N LEU A 304 -1.95 8.38 -26.14
CA LEU A 304 -3.27 8.16 -25.56
C LEU A 304 -3.40 9.10 -24.33
N LEU A 305 -4.39 9.96 -24.35
CA LEU A 305 -4.67 10.95 -23.32
C LEU A 305 -5.94 10.57 -22.57
N PHE A 306 -5.89 10.60 -21.22
CA PHE A 306 -7.02 10.34 -20.32
C PHE A 306 -7.39 11.65 -19.62
N GLU A 307 -8.42 12.31 -20.12
CA GLU A 307 -8.88 13.62 -19.64
C GLU A 307 -10.11 13.47 -18.74
N ARG A 308 -10.01 13.95 -17.50
CA ARG A 308 -11.17 14.09 -16.61
C ARG A 308 -11.89 15.39 -16.92
N HIS A 309 -13.23 15.39 -16.86
CA HIS A 309 -14.01 16.60 -17.16
C HIS A 309 -15.30 16.65 -16.33
N HIS A 310 -15.91 17.83 -16.30
CA HIS A 310 -17.21 18.04 -15.66
C HIS A 310 -18.34 17.18 -16.29
N PRO A 311 -19.41 16.89 -15.49
CA PRO A 311 -19.63 17.30 -14.11
C PRO A 311 -18.86 16.45 -13.13
N TYR A 312 -18.26 17.06 -12.09
CA TYR A 312 -17.66 16.32 -10.99
C TYR A 312 -18.70 15.86 -9.99
N THR A 313 -18.30 15.02 -9.03
CA THR A 313 -19.14 14.57 -7.91
C THR A 313 -18.46 14.84 -6.57
N TYR A 314 -19.29 15.10 -5.54
CA TYR A 314 -18.83 15.24 -4.15
C TYR A 314 -18.94 13.94 -3.35
N LEU A 315 -19.31 12.84 -4.00
CA LEU A 315 -19.54 11.54 -3.36
C LEU A 315 -18.42 10.52 -3.64
N LEU A 316 -17.65 10.72 -4.72
CA LEU A 316 -16.64 9.79 -5.18
C LEU A 316 -15.33 10.52 -5.51
N PRO A 317 -14.17 9.83 -5.46
CA PRO A 317 -12.88 10.38 -5.85
C PRO A 317 -12.76 10.55 -7.37
N PHE A 318 -11.72 11.25 -7.81
CA PHE A 318 -11.49 11.69 -9.21
C PHE A 318 -11.46 10.54 -10.23
N ASN A 319 -11.11 9.33 -9.82
CA ASN A 319 -11.10 8.17 -10.72
C ASN A 319 -12.49 7.75 -11.20
N ALA A 320 -13.55 8.15 -10.50
CA ALA A 320 -14.94 7.96 -10.94
C ALA A 320 -15.50 9.11 -11.79
N PHE A 321 -14.76 10.22 -11.94
CA PHE A 321 -15.22 11.37 -12.75
C PHE A 321 -15.34 11.01 -14.23
N PRO A 322 -16.18 11.73 -15.01
CA PRO A 322 -16.24 11.54 -16.45
C PRO A 322 -14.86 11.62 -17.08
N GLU A 323 -14.58 10.67 -18.00
CA GLU A 323 -13.27 10.51 -18.61
C GLU A 323 -13.38 10.42 -20.13
N ARG A 324 -12.64 11.26 -20.80
CA ARG A 324 -12.44 11.17 -22.26
C ARG A 324 -11.10 10.54 -22.58
N VAL A 325 -11.12 9.48 -23.38
CA VAL A 325 -9.91 8.83 -23.90
C VAL A 325 -9.73 9.25 -25.35
N THR A 326 -8.60 9.87 -25.66
CA THR A 326 -8.29 10.43 -26.98
C THR A 326 -6.91 9.99 -27.45
N ALA A 327 -6.81 9.44 -28.66
CA ALA A 327 -5.55 9.21 -29.34
C ALA A 327 -5.15 10.44 -30.17
N VAL A 328 -3.98 11.02 -29.91
CA VAL A 328 -3.48 12.21 -30.60
C VAL A 328 -2.21 11.86 -31.37
N ASN A 329 -2.20 12.17 -32.68
CA ASN A 329 -1.02 11.99 -33.50
C ASN A 329 0.03 13.06 -33.19
N LEU A 330 1.22 12.63 -32.77
CA LEU A 330 2.29 13.53 -32.27
C LEU A 330 2.88 14.44 -33.40
N LYS A 331 2.76 14.03 -34.68
CA LYS A 331 3.29 14.81 -35.80
C LYS A 331 2.28 15.80 -36.35
N THR A 332 1.02 15.39 -36.49
CA THR A 332 -0.02 16.18 -37.15
C THR A 332 -0.94 16.91 -36.19
N GLY A 333 -0.95 16.53 -34.91
CA GLY A 333 -1.91 17.03 -33.93
C GLY A 333 -3.35 16.53 -34.13
N VAL A 334 -3.59 15.62 -35.08
CA VAL A 334 -4.93 15.04 -35.31
C VAL A 334 -5.33 14.23 -34.06
N ALA A 335 -6.49 14.54 -33.51
CA ALA A 335 -7.06 13.87 -32.37
C ALA A 335 -8.24 12.97 -32.76
N LYS A 336 -8.28 11.76 -32.22
CA LYS A 336 -9.37 10.78 -32.40
C LYS A 336 -9.91 10.43 -31.02
N GLN A 337 -11.12 10.88 -30.70
CA GLN A 337 -11.80 10.45 -29.47
C GLN A 337 -12.19 8.98 -29.60
N LEU A 338 -11.74 8.15 -28.68
CA LEU A 338 -12.05 6.72 -28.64
C LEU A 338 -13.32 6.47 -27.81
N VAL A 339 -13.42 7.12 -26.67
CA VAL A 339 -14.58 7.03 -25.78
C VAL A 339 -14.72 8.29 -24.94
N ASP A 340 -15.94 8.59 -24.52
CA ASP A 340 -16.28 9.58 -23.50
C ASP A 340 -17.13 8.88 -22.45
N LYS A 341 -16.51 8.51 -21.31
CA LYS A 341 -17.16 7.78 -20.24
C LYS A 341 -17.90 8.73 -19.31
N PRO A 342 -19.16 8.43 -18.95
CA PRO A 342 -19.88 9.21 -17.97
C PRO A 342 -19.32 9.01 -16.56
N LEU A 343 -19.85 9.75 -15.59
CA LEU A 343 -19.60 9.55 -14.17
C LEU A 343 -19.89 8.09 -13.77
N GLU A 344 -18.92 7.43 -13.14
CA GLU A 344 -19.01 6.02 -12.72
C GLU A 344 -19.59 5.88 -11.30
N ASP A 345 -20.80 6.40 -11.09
CA ASP A 345 -21.47 6.43 -9.78
C ASP A 345 -22.43 5.25 -9.52
N ASN A 346 -22.40 4.22 -10.36
CA ASN A 346 -23.31 3.09 -10.31
C ASN A 346 -22.62 1.71 -10.22
N VAL A 347 -21.30 1.67 -10.05
CA VAL A 347 -20.55 0.42 -9.91
C VAL A 347 -20.84 -0.17 -8.51
N PRO A 348 -21.36 -1.40 -8.41
CA PRO A 348 -21.64 -2.02 -7.10
C PRO A 348 -20.37 -2.17 -6.25
N ASN A 349 -20.50 -1.97 -4.93
CA ASN A 349 -19.38 -2.17 -4.00
C ASN A 349 -19.26 -3.66 -3.60
N ILE A 350 -18.97 -4.51 -4.58
CA ILE A 350 -18.75 -5.95 -4.41
C ILE A 350 -17.59 -6.39 -5.32
N HIS A 351 -17.00 -7.54 -5.02
CA HIS A 351 -15.94 -8.09 -5.86
C HIS A 351 -16.45 -8.42 -7.27
N ASP A 352 -15.55 -8.35 -8.26
CA ASP A 352 -15.81 -8.54 -9.69
C ASP A 352 -16.80 -7.53 -10.32
N ALA A 353 -17.29 -6.53 -9.58
CA ALA A 353 -18.03 -5.42 -10.15
C ALA A 353 -17.09 -4.47 -10.89
N VAL A 354 -17.52 -4.03 -12.08
CA VAL A 354 -16.76 -3.13 -12.96
C VAL A 354 -17.70 -2.12 -13.61
N PRO A 355 -17.20 -1.03 -14.19
CA PRO A 355 -17.99 -0.15 -15.06
C PRO A 355 -18.65 -0.92 -16.21
N ALA A 356 -19.87 -0.54 -16.55
CA ALA A 356 -20.62 -1.20 -17.63
C ALA A 356 -20.07 -0.92 -19.04
N GLY A 357 -19.43 0.24 -19.22
CA GLY A 357 -18.86 0.69 -20.50
C GLY A 357 -17.43 0.20 -20.76
N PRO A 358 -16.84 0.71 -21.85
CA PRO A 358 -15.43 0.43 -22.17
C PRO A 358 -14.48 0.89 -21.06
N ARG A 359 -13.58 0.00 -20.67
CA ARG A 359 -12.61 0.23 -19.58
C ARG A 359 -11.23 -0.31 -19.95
N ASP A 360 -10.22 -0.01 -19.12
CA ASP A 360 -8.85 -0.53 -19.23
C ASP A 360 -8.22 -0.26 -20.60
N HIS A 361 -8.38 0.98 -21.11
CA HIS A 361 -7.76 1.39 -22.38
C HIS A 361 -6.25 1.48 -22.23
N GLU A 362 -5.53 0.75 -23.08
CA GLU A 362 -4.06 0.77 -23.09
C GLU A 362 -3.51 0.49 -24.50
N TRP A 363 -2.25 0.81 -24.71
CA TRP A 363 -1.53 0.37 -25.89
C TRP A 363 -1.15 -1.10 -25.78
N ARG A 364 -1.35 -1.86 -26.84
CA ARG A 364 -0.62 -3.13 -26.97
C ARG A 364 0.86 -2.84 -27.01
N SER A 365 1.61 -3.42 -26.07
CA SER A 365 3.05 -3.19 -25.98
C SER A 365 3.86 -3.80 -27.12
N ASP A 366 3.33 -4.83 -27.78
CA ASP A 366 3.96 -5.59 -28.88
C ASP A 366 3.51 -5.14 -30.28
N ALA A 367 2.74 -4.07 -30.38
CA ALA A 367 2.22 -3.57 -31.68
C ALA A 367 2.52 -2.06 -31.83
N PRO A 368 2.66 -1.55 -33.07
CA PRO A 368 3.05 -0.14 -33.29
C PRO A 368 2.12 0.88 -32.66
N ALA A 369 0.82 0.80 -32.93
CA ALA A 369 -0.21 1.72 -32.41
C ALA A 369 -1.58 1.05 -32.45
N THR A 370 -1.80 0.08 -31.57
CA THR A 370 -3.07 -0.65 -31.41
C THR A 370 -3.57 -0.41 -30.00
N VAL A 371 -4.77 0.14 -29.84
CA VAL A 371 -5.44 0.30 -28.53
C VAL A 371 -6.21 -0.96 -28.19
N PHE A 372 -6.09 -1.38 -26.94
CA PHE A 372 -6.84 -2.45 -26.29
C PHE A 372 -7.85 -1.86 -25.31
N TRP A 373 -8.99 -2.50 -25.12
CA TRP A 373 -9.93 -2.23 -24.03
C TRP A 373 -10.85 -3.43 -23.78
N VAL A 374 -11.63 -3.34 -22.69
CA VAL A 374 -12.53 -4.40 -22.23
C VAL A 374 -13.94 -3.87 -22.03
N GLU A 375 -14.95 -4.66 -22.39
CA GLU A 375 -16.36 -4.35 -22.14
C GLU A 375 -17.06 -5.49 -21.40
N ALA A 376 -17.91 -5.14 -20.40
CA ALA A 376 -18.62 -6.10 -19.59
C ALA A 376 -19.91 -6.59 -20.27
N GLY A 377 -20.03 -7.90 -20.49
CA GLY A 377 -21.21 -8.53 -21.07
C GLY A 377 -22.40 -8.65 -20.09
N ASP A 378 -22.16 -8.53 -18.78
CA ASP A 378 -23.16 -8.53 -17.70
C ASP A 378 -23.57 -7.13 -17.24
N GLY A 379 -23.11 -6.08 -17.93
CA GLY A 379 -23.33 -4.69 -17.53
C GLY A 379 -22.54 -4.29 -16.29
N GLY A 380 -21.45 -5.01 -15.97
CA GLY A 380 -20.55 -4.75 -14.85
C GLY A 380 -21.02 -5.28 -13.51
N ASP A 381 -22.18 -5.94 -13.42
CA ASP A 381 -22.72 -6.50 -12.18
C ASP A 381 -22.54 -8.03 -12.18
N PRO A 382 -21.61 -8.58 -11.37
CA PRO A 382 -21.31 -10.01 -11.35
C PRO A 382 -22.48 -10.89 -10.86
N ARG A 383 -23.52 -10.30 -10.26
CA ARG A 383 -24.74 -11.00 -9.82
C ARG A 383 -25.65 -11.36 -11.00
N LYS A 384 -25.53 -10.68 -12.13
CA LYS A 384 -26.26 -11.00 -13.35
C LYS A 384 -25.60 -12.19 -14.04
N GLU A 385 -26.40 -13.11 -14.51
CA GLU A 385 -25.91 -14.22 -15.33
C GLU A 385 -25.56 -13.74 -16.73
N ALA A 386 -24.39 -14.13 -17.21
CA ALA A 386 -23.92 -13.90 -18.57
C ALA A 386 -23.00 -15.03 -19.00
N ALA A 387 -23.17 -15.54 -20.22
CA ALA A 387 -22.30 -16.56 -20.79
C ALA A 387 -20.91 -15.98 -21.11
N VAL A 388 -20.88 -14.72 -21.52
CA VAL A 388 -19.66 -13.93 -21.75
C VAL A 388 -19.63 -12.82 -20.70
N ARG A 389 -18.67 -12.88 -19.81
CA ARG A 389 -18.49 -11.87 -18.75
C ARG A 389 -17.82 -10.63 -19.26
N ASP A 390 -16.74 -10.80 -20.04
CA ASP A 390 -16.02 -9.70 -20.64
C ASP A 390 -15.67 -10.02 -22.10
N THR A 391 -15.70 -8.99 -22.94
CA THR A 391 -15.20 -9.04 -24.30
C THR A 391 -14.02 -8.09 -24.45
N LEU A 392 -12.94 -8.59 -25.02
CA LEU A 392 -11.71 -7.87 -25.26
C LEU A 392 -11.67 -7.35 -26.68
N PHE A 393 -11.30 -6.09 -26.87
CA PHE A 393 -11.29 -5.41 -28.16
C PHE A 393 -9.92 -4.81 -28.50
N LEU A 394 -9.68 -4.67 -29.80
CA LEU A 394 -8.50 -4.02 -30.35
C LEU A 394 -8.92 -3.04 -31.46
N LEU A 395 -8.22 -1.91 -31.55
CA LEU A 395 -8.40 -0.92 -32.61
C LEU A 395 -7.04 -0.38 -33.04
N ASP A 396 -6.74 -0.54 -34.33
CA ASP A 396 -5.46 -0.11 -34.91
C ASP A 396 -5.54 1.34 -35.40
N ALA A 397 -4.42 2.08 -35.29
CA ALA A 397 -4.30 3.40 -35.90
C ALA A 397 -4.53 3.33 -37.44
N PRO A 398 -5.18 4.36 -38.04
CA PRO A 398 -5.54 5.67 -37.49
C PRO A 398 -6.91 5.74 -36.79
N PHE A 399 -7.47 4.61 -36.31
CA PHE A 399 -8.72 4.49 -35.54
C PHE A 399 -9.99 4.83 -36.35
N ASP A 400 -9.95 4.63 -37.64
CA ASP A 400 -11.08 4.86 -38.55
C ASP A 400 -11.82 3.56 -38.90
N SER A 401 -11.29 2.39 -38.51
CA SER A 401 -11.91 1.09 -38.72
C SER A 401 -12.84 0.70 -37.57
N ALA A 402 -13.66 -0.33 -37.80
CA ALA A 402 -14.39 -0.95 -36.68
C ALA A 402 -13.42 -1.71 -35.76
N PRO A 403 -13.67 -1.68 -34.44
CA PRO A 403 -12.92 -2.50 -33.52
C PRO A 403 -13.01 -3.99 -33.83
N ARG A 404 -11.92 -4.71 -33.64
CA ARG A 404 -11.93 -6.17 -33.78
C ARG A 404 -11.93 -6.83 -32.42
N LYS A 405 -12.68 -7.91 -32.28
CA LYS A 405 -12.72 -8.72 -31.08
C LYS A 405 -11.41 -9.52 -30.97
N LEU A 406 -10.79 -9.47 -29.78
CA LEU A 406 -9.63 -10.30 -29.43
C LEU A 406 -10.08 -11.64 -28.82
N ALA A 407 -10.92 -11.59 -27.80
CA ALA A 407 -11.42 -12.77 -27.08
C ALA A 407 -12.72 -12.45 -26.34
N GLU A 408 -13.45 -13.52 -25.98
CA GLU A 408 -14.57 -13.50 -25.05
C GLU A 408 -14.19 -14.34 -23.83
N LEU A 409 -14.44 -13.81 -22.63
CA LEU A 409 -14.08 -14.43 -21.37
C LEU A 409 -15.31 -14.92 -20.62
N SER A 410 -15.18 -16.09 -19.98
CA SER A 410 -16.28 -16.70 -19.21
C SER A 410 -16.35 -16.17 -17.76
N VAL A 411 -15.26 -15.56 -17.27
CA VAL A 411 -15.17 -14.90 -15.98
C VAL A 411 -14.53 -13.53 -16.16
N ARG A 412 -14.38 -12.75 -15.10
CA ARG A 412 -13.94 -11.35 -15.19
C ARG A 412 -12.49 -11.23 -15.64
N TYR A 413 -12.23 -10.39 -16.65
CA TYR A 413 -10.90 -9.98 -17.05
C TYR A 413 -10.09 -9.41 -15.86
N ARG A 414 -8.84 -9.81 -15.77
CA ARG A 414 -7.91 -9.32 -14.74
C ARG A 414 -6.73 -8.56 -15.34
N SER A 415 -6.05 -9.15 -16.31
CA SER A 415 -4.88 -8.54 -16.94
C SER A 415 -4.59 -9.17 -18.31
N VAL A 416 -3.81 -8.48 -19.12
CA VAL A 416 -3.19 -9.01 -20.33
C VAL A 416 -1.69 -8.71 -20.32
N ALA A 417 -0.87 -9.70 -20.69
CA ALA A 417 0.54 -9.52 -21.00
C ALA A 417 0.76 -9.84 -22.49
N TRP A 418 1.44 -8.94 -23.19
CA TRP A 418 1.66 -9.03 -24.63
C TRP A 418 3.02 -9.67 -24.93
N GLY A 419 3.10 -10.46 -26.00
CA GLY A 419 4.32 -11.10 -26.44
C GLY A 419 4.96 -10.39 -27.64
N ASP A 420 5.25 -11.18 -28.68
CA ASP A 420 5.98 -10.72 -29.87
C ASP A 420 5.06 -10.52 -31.11
N GLY A 421 3.81 -10.18 -30.91
CA GLY A 421 2.78 -10.08 -31.93
C GLY A 421 2.06 -11.40 -32.25
N ARG A 422 2.54 -12.53 -31.74
CA ARG A 422 1.96 -13.86 -31.95
C ARG A 422 1.19 -14.38 -30.75
N LEU A 423 1.48 -13.89 -29.55
CA LEU A 423 0.98 -14.39 -28.29
C LEU A 423 0.57 -13.23 -27.35
N ALA A 424 -0.55 -13.38 -26.69
CA ALA A 424 -0.89 -12.64 -25.47
C ALA A 424 -1.32 -13.63 -24.38
N LEU A 425 -1.00 -13.35 -23.13
CA LEU A 425 -1.55 -14.06 -21.98
C LEU A 425 -2.65 -13.22 -21.38
N VAL A 426 -3.83 -13.77 -21.29
CA VAL A 426 -4.99 -13.14 -20.65
C VAL A 426 -5.28 -13.88 -19.35
N GLU A 427 -5.32 -13.16 -18.25
CA GLU A 427 -5.76 -13.69 -16.98
C GLU A 427 -7.21 -13.28 -16.71
N GLU A 428 -8.04 -14.26 -16.38
CA GLU A 428 -9.41 -14.05 -15.92
C GLU A 428 -9.61 -14.65 -14.52
N ARG A 429 -10.46 -14.02 -13.68
CA ARG A 429 -10.74 -14.45 -12.30
C ARG A 429 -12.22 -14.36 -11.97
N ARG A 430 -12.64 -15.19 -10.98
CA ARG A 430 -13.93 -15.08 -10.32
C ARG A 430 -13.77 -15.18 -8.82
N TRP A 431 -14.21 -14.12 -8.12
CA TRP A 431 -14.05 -14.01 -6.67
C TRP A 431 -14.85 -15.06 -5.90
N LYS A 432 -16.08 -15.32 -6.31
CA LYS A 432 -17.02 -16.19 -5.59
C LYS A 432 -16.47 -17.56 -5.23
N ASP A 433 -15.71 -18.19 -6.13
CA ASP A 433 -15.10 -19.52 -5.98
C ASP A 433 -13.57 -19.51 -6.12
N ARG A 434 -13.00 -18.32 -6.09
CA ARG A 434 -11.55 -18.10 -6.23
C ARG A 434 -10.94 -18.64 -7.54
N LYS A 435 -11.75 -18.79 -8.55
CA LYS A 435 -11.30 -19.30 -9.85
C LYS A 435 -10.28 -18.33 -10.48
N ARG A 436 -9.18 -18.89 -10.97
CA ARG A 436 -8.14 -18.21 -11.75
C ARG A 436 -7.84 -19.03 -12.99
N VAL A 437 -7.82 -18.37 -14.16
CA VAL A 437 -7.50 -18.98 -15.44
C VAL A 437 -6.48 -18.12 -16.16
N ILE A 438 -5.50 -18.77 -16.82
CA ILE A 438 -4.56 -18.11 -17.73
C ILE A 438 -4.78 -18.68 -19.12
N LEU A 439 -5.06 -17.82 -20.08
CA LEU A 439 -5.31 -18.16 -21.47
C LEU A 439 -4.17 -17.62 -22.37
N ALA A 440 -3.69 -18.46 -23.28
CA ALA A 440 -2.89 -17.98 -24.41
C ALA A 440 -3.84 -17.62 -25.56
N VAL A 441 -3.72 -16.39 -26.04
CA VAL A 441 -4.57 -15.80 -27.07
C VAL A 441 -3.71 -15.31 -28.23
N ALA A 442 -4.11 -15.62 -29.47
CA ALA A 442 -3.45 -15.02 -30.64
C ALA A 442 -3.90 -13.55 -30.79
N PRO A 443 -3.00 -12.57 -30.82
CA PRO A 443 -3.35 -11.15 -30.92
C PRO A 443 -4.09 -10.77 -32.22
N SER A 444 -4.07 -11.64 -33.22
CA SER A 444 -4.90 -11.52 -34.42
C SER A 444 -6.39 -11.71 -34.19
N GLY A 445 -6.78 -12.28 -33.03
CA GLY A 445 -8.12 -12.74 -32.72
C GLY A 445 -8.50 -14.04 -33.45
N ALA A 446 -7.56 -14.67 -34.15
CA ALA A 446 -7.78 -15.94 -34.83
C ALA A 446 -7.56 -17.13 -33.90
N GLY A 447 -8.41 -18.15 -34.06
CA GLY A 447 -8.31 -19.37 -33.26
C GLY A 447 -9.06 -19.29 -31.93
N VAL A 448 -9.04 -20.41 -31.21
CA VAL A 448 -9.64 -20.54 -29.87
C VAL A 448 -8.55 -20.29 -28.84
N PRO A 449 -8.79 -19.49 -27.79
CA PRO A 449 -7.86 -19.33 -26.69
C PRO A 449 -7.44 -20.68 -26.08
N VAL A 450 -6.16 -20.88 -25.84
CA VAL A 450 -5.62 -22.09 -25.24
C VAL A 450 -5.52 -21.87 -23.74
N LYS A 451 -6.18 -22.74 -22.96
CA LYS A 451 -6.09 -22.69 -21.50
C LYS A 451 -4.75 -23.28 -21.03
N LEU A 452 -3.88 -22.42 -20.48
CA LEU A 452 -2.58 -22.80 -19.93
C LEU A 452 -2.66 -23.21 -18.47
N TYR A 453 -3.55 -22.58 -17.70
CA TYR A 453 -3.74 -22.85 -16.29
C TYR A 453 -5.20 -22.62 -15.88
N GLU A 454 -5.69 -23.46 -14.97
CA GLU A 454 -6.94 -23.26 -14.25
C GLU A 454 -6.79 -23.81 -12.83
N GLY A 455 -7.09 -22.97 -11.84
CA GLY A 455 -6.98 -23.33 -10.44
C GLY A 455 -7.66 -22.31 -9.53
N SER A 456 -7.38 -22.41 -8.24
CA SER A 456 -7.83 -21.44 -7.24
C SER A 456 -6.78 -20.35 -7.05
N SER A 457 -7.21 -19.09 -6.97
CA SER A 457 -6.33 -17.98 -6.61
C SER A 457 -5.86 -18.02 -5.14
N GLU A 458 -6.45 -18.87 -4.31
CA GLU A 458 -6.03 -19.14 -2.93
C GLU A 458 -5.01 -20.29 -2.84
N ASP A 459 -4.87 -21.10 -3.89
CA ASP A 459 -3.94 -22.23 -3.91
C ASP A 459 -2.53 -21.79 -4.30
N ARG A 460 -1.70 -21.54 -3.30
CA ARG A 460 -0.33 -21.07 -3.48
C ARG A 460 0.63 -22.20 -3.88
N TYR A 461 0.32 -23.44 -3.49
CA TYR A 461 1.22 -24.58 -3.78
C TYR A 461 1.21 -25.00 -5.25
N HIS A 462 0.13 -24.72 -5.98
CA HIS A 462 -0.01 -25.00 -7.40
C HIS A 462 -0.01 -23.74 -8.27
N ASP A 463 0.36 -22.57 -7.70
CA ASP A 463 0.44 -21.33 -8.44
C ASP A 463 1.63 -21.34 -9.42
N PRO A 464 1.38 -21.29 -10.74
CA PRO A 464 2.46 -21.23 -11.72
C PRO A 464 3.28 -19.93 -11.63
N GLY A 465 2.79 -18.93 -10.90
CA GLY A 465 3.39 -17.61 -10.78
C GLY A 465 2.93 -16.66 -11.87
N THR A 466 3.86 -15.77 -12.28
CA THR A 466 3.63 -14.73 -13.28
C THR A 466 4.60 -14.86 -14.44
N PRO A 467 4.21 -14.48 -15.67
CA PRO A 467 5.16 -14.46 -16.78
C PRO A 467 6.32 -13.51 -16.47
N VAL A 468 7.50 -13.89 -16.92
CA VAL A 468 8.64 -12.99 -16.94
C VAL A 468 8.50 -12.05 -18.12
N GLU A 469 8.63 -10.76 -17.87
CA GLU A 469 8.57 -9.73 -18.90
C GLU A 469 9.93 -9.05 -19.06
N GLU A 470 10.19 -8.53 -20.24
CA GLU A 470 11.33 -7.67 -20.53
C GLU A 470 10.87 -6.48 -21.39
N SER A 471 11.59 -5.37 -21.34
CA SER A 471 11.30 -4.22 -22.20
C SER A 471 11.75 -4.49 -23.63
N ASN A 472 10.84 -4.29 -24.58
CA ASN A 472 11.16 -4.33 -26.01
C ASN A 472 11.90 -3.05 -26.47
N ALA A 473 12.19 -2.95 -27.78
CA ALA A 473 12.88 -1.78 -28.34
C ALA A 473 12.13 -0.45 -28.20
N ALA A 474 10.83 -0.49 -27.92
CA ALA A 474 10.02 0.70 -27.62
C ALA A 474 9.98 1.04 -26.11
N GLY A 475 10.71 0.31 -25.28
CA GLY A 475 10.67 0.44 -23.82
C GLY A 475 9.40 -0.11 -23.17
N LYS A 476 8.60 -0.89 -23.91
CA LYS A 476 7.33 -1.43 -23.39
C LYS A 476 7.51 -2.88 -22.94
N PRO A 477 6.83 -3.31 -21.85
CA PRO A 477 6.96 -4.67 -21.32
C PRO A 477 6.35 -5.68 -22.31
N VAL A 478 7.08 -6.77 -22.55
CA VAL A 478 6.62 -7.90 -23.35
C VAL A 478 7.02 -9.21 -22.66
N ILE A 479 6.21 -10.25 -22.86
CA ILE A 479 6.47 -11.59 -22.35
C ILE A 479 7.78 -12.13 -22.93
N GLN A 480 8.64 -12.63 -22.05
CA GLN A 480 9.87 -13.25 -22.45
C GLN A 480 9.62 -14.73 -22.80
N THR A 481 9.98 -15.11 -24.02
CA THR A 481 9.83 -16.48 -24.52
C THR A 481 11.17 -17.17 -24.75
N THR A 482 11.14 -18.50 -24.88
CA THR A 482 12.30 -19.26 -25.36
C THR A 482 12.65 -18.88 -26.79
N SER A 483 13.89 -19.15 -27.22
CA SER A 483 14.39 -18.76 -28.56
C SER A 483 13.60 -19.36 -29.73
N ASP A 484 12.91 -20.49 -29.52
CA ASP A 484 11.99 -21.10 -30.49
C ASP A 484 10.55 -20.55 -30.42
N GLY A 485 10.27 -19.64 -29.46
CA GLY A 485 8.98 -18.99 -29.24
C GLY A 485 7.87 -19.92 -28.71
N LYS A 486 8.20 -21.17 -28.32
CA LYS A 486 7.21 -22.15 -27.85
C LYS A 486 7.01 -22.16 -26.34
N GLY A 487 8.01 -21.75 -25.60
CA GLY A 487 8.00 -21.67 -24.15
C GLY A 487 7.91 -20.25 -23.65
N ILE A 488 7.20 -20.05 -22.55
CA ILE A 488 7.06 -18.78 -21.84
C ILE A 488 7.74 -18.93 -20.49
N TYR A 489 8.61 -17.99 -20.13
CA TYR A 489 9.22 -17.99 -18.79
C TYR A 489 8.22 -17.53 -17.76
N PHE A 490 8.11 -18.30 -16.65
CA PHE A 490 7.32 -17.96 -15.47
C PHE A 490 8.20 -17.95 -14.23
N ARG A 491 7.93 -17.03 -13.32
CA ARG A 491 8.53 -16.99 -11.99
C ARG A 491 7.44 -17.11 -10.93
N SER A 492 7.68 -17.92 -9.90
CA SER A 492 6.77 -18.10 -8.76
C SER A 492 7.53 -18.00 -7.44
N LEU A 493 6.81 -17.66 -6.37
CA LEU A 493 7.34 -17.74 -5.00
C LEU A 493 7.56 -19.18 -4.55
N GLY A 494 6.97 -20.15 -5.24
CA GLY A 494 7.21 -21.56 -4.98
C GLY A 494 6.79 -21.98 -3.58
N ALA A 495 5.59 -21.58 -3.16
CA ALA A 495 5.06 -21.94 -1.86
C ALA A 495 5.06 -23.47 -1.70
N SER A 496 5.45 -23.94 -0.52
CA SER A 496 5.53 -25.35 -0.17
C SER A 496 5.27 -25.56 1.33
N PRO A 497 5.04 -26.82 1.77
CA PRO A 497 4.90 -27.10 3.20
C PRO A 497 6.09 -26.68 4.05
N GLU A 498 7.28 -26.58 3.48
CA GLU A 498 8.50 -26.13 4.18
C GLU A 498 8.74 -24.61 4.08
N GLY A 499 7.83 -23.90 3.44
CA GLY A 499 7.94 -22.47 3.13
C GLY A 499 8.21 -22.21 1.66
N ASP A 500 8.30 -20.93 1.33
CA ASP A 500 8.47 -20.46 -0.05
C ASP A 500 9.88 -20.82 -0.57
N LYS A 501 9.93 -21.42 -1.75
CA LYS A 501 11.15 -21.79 -2.51
C LYS A 501 11.02 -21.23 -3.93
N PRO A 502 11.30 -19.95 -4.16
CA PRO A 502 11.08 -19.34 -5.46
C PRO A 502 11.71 -20.12 -6.60
N PHE A 503 11.01 -20.16 -7.74
CA PHE A 503 11.50 -20.90 -8.90
C PHE A 503 11.28 -20.15 -10.21
N LEU A 504 12.04 -20.56 -11.23
CA LEU A 504 11.85 -20.20 -12.62
C LEU A 504 11.43 -21.45 -13.40
N SER A 505 10.41 -21.32 -14.22
CA SER A 505 9.93 -22.39 -15.10
C SER A 505 9.72 -21.89 -16.53
N VAL A 506 9.58 -22.83 -17.46
CA VAL A 506 9.08 -22.59 -18.82
C VAL A 506 7.77 -23.33 -18.99
N MET A 507 6.75 -22.62 -19.40
CA MET A 507 5.43 -23.14 -19.71
C MET A 507 5.25 -23.21 -21.22
N ASN A 508 4.82 -24.34 -21.75
CA ASN A 508 4.53 -24.51 -23.18
C ASN A 508 3.26 -23.71 -23.56
N ALA A 509 3.40 -22.78 -24.51
CA ALA A 509 2.32 -21.93 -24.96
C ALA A 509 1.15 -22.66 -25.66
N ALA A 510 1.37 -23.91 -26.09
CA ALA A 510 0.35 -24.66 -26.80
C ALA A 510 -0.52 -25.57 -25.89
N ASN A 511 -0.04 -25.92 -24.69
CA ASN A 511 -0.75 -26.88 -23.82
C ASN A 511 -0.65 -26.60 -22.32
N GLY A 512 0.13 -25.59 -21.89
CA GLY A 512 0.31 -25.25 -20.48
C GLY A 512 1.24 -26.18 -19.68
N GLU A 513 1.87 -27.17 -20.31
CA GLU A 513 2.85 -28.01 -19.62
C GLU A 513 4.03 -27.16 -19.15
N ALA A 514 4.33 -27.20 -17.86
CA ALA A 514 5.39 -26.42 -17.26
C ALA A 514 6.59 -27.31 -16.86
N LYS A 515 7.79 -26.83 -17.14
CA LYS A 515 9.05 -27.45 -16.72
C LYS A 515 9.81 -26.47 -15.84
N GLN A 516 10.07 -26.86 -14.59
CA GLN A 516 10.93 -26.10 -13.69
C GLN A 516 12.39 -26.14 -14.19
N LEU A 517 13.00 -24.97 -14.31
CA LEU A 517 14.37 -24.79 -14.77
C LEU A 517 15.35 -24.54 -13.63
N TRP A 518 14.89 -23.83 -12.61
CA TRP A 518 15.70 -23.42 -11.48
C TRP A 518 14.82 -23.21 -10.24
N GLN A 519 15.38 -23.43 -9.04
CA GLN A 519 14.71 -23.20 -7.78
C GLN A 519 15.69 -22.75 -6.70
N SER A 520 15.24 -21.86 -5.82
CA SER A 520 15.94 -21.47 -4.60
C SER A 520 16.16 -22.67 -3.67
N SER A 521 17.32 -22.71 -3.01
CA SER A 521 17.68 -23.77 -2.08
C SER A 521 18.34 -23.23 -0.81
N ALA A 522 18.13 -23.99 0.29
CA ALA A 522 18.77 -23.73 1.57
C ALA A 522 20.29 -23.53 1.42
N PRO A 523 20.92 -22.66 2.19
CA PRO A 523 20.36 -21.78 3.27
C PRO A 523 19.91 -20.41 2.76
N HIS A 524 19.72 -20.24 1.46
CA HIS A 524 19.36 -18.95 0.86
C HIS A 524 17.90 -18.90 0.43
N TYR A 525 17.37 -17.70 0.44
CA TYR A 525 16.14 -17.33 -0.23
C TYR A 525 16.49 -16.48 -1.44
N GLU A 526 16.24 -17.03 -2.63
CA GLU A 526 16.63 -16.41 -3.89
C GLU A 526 15.41 -16.23 -4.78
N VAL A 527 15.17 -15.01 -5.23
CA VAL A 527 14.06 -14.66 -6.12
C VAL A 527 14.60 -14.36 -7.52
N PRO A 528 14.20 -15.10 -8.58
CA PRO A 528 14.57 -14.75 -9.95
C PRO A 528 13.95 -13.39 -10.33
N THR A 529 14.80 -12.44 -10.71
CA THR A 529 14.37 -11.07 -11.06
C THR A 529 14.35 -10.84 -12.57
N ALA A 530 15.23 -11.50 -13.33
CA ALA A 530 15.26 -11.40 -14.78
C ALA A 530 15.91 -12.64 -15.42
N VAL A 531 15.51 -12.96 -16.64
CA VAL A 531 16.25 -13.83 -17.55
C VAL A 531 17.09 -12.94 -18.46
N LEU A 532 18.40 -12.89 -18.22
CA LEU A 532 19.30 -11.96 -18.92
C LEU A 532 19.67 -12.42 -20.33
N ASP A 533 19.86 -13.75 -20.50
CA ASP A 533 20.16 -14.39 -21.77
C ASP A 533 19.45 -15.76 -21.83
N PRO A 534 18.30 -15.84 -22.52
CA PRO A 534 17.55 -17.09 -22.68
C PRO A 534 18.36 -18.20 -23.36
N ALA A 535 19.23 -17.88 -24.33
CA ALA A 535 19.99 -18.85 -25.07
C ALA A 535 21.13 -19.47 -24.24
N ALA A 536 21.79 -18.62 -23.42
CA ALA A 536 22.85 -19.05 -22.51
C ALA A 536 22.30 -19.58 -21.16
N GLY A 537 21.01 -19.44 -20.91
CA GLY A 537 20.37 -19.77 -19.63
C GLY A 537 20.88 -18.91 -18.46
N THR A 538 21.18 -17.63 -18.72
CA THR A 538 21.70 -16.71 -17.70
C THR A 538 20.57 -15.95 -17.04
N ILE A 539 20.50 -16.00 -15.70
CA ILE A 539 19.48 -15.32 -14.90
C ILE A 539 20.11 -14.40 -13.86
N MET A 540 19.36 -13.39 -13.46
CA MET A 540 19.66 -12.59 -12.29
C MET A 540 18.71 -12.98 -11.16
N VAL A 541 19.26 -13.17 -9.96
CA VAL A 541 18.50 -13.48 -8.76
C VAL A 541 18.82 -12.46 -7.65
N ARG A 542 17.82 -12.12 -6.85
CA ARG A 542 18.02 -11.44 -5.58
C ARG A 542 18.16 -12.52 -4.50
N ARG A 543 19.35 -12.59 -3.92
CA ARG A 543 19.71 -13.58 -2.88
C ARG A 543 19.77 -12.91 -1.52
N GLU A 544 19.21 -13.58 -0.53
CA GLU A 544 19.27 -13.20 0.87
C GLU A 544 19.30 -14.42 1.78
N SER A 545 19.60 -14.20 3.06
CA SER A 545 19.42 -15.20 4.11
C SER A 545 19.11 -14.51 5.43
N GLN A 546 18.85 -15.23 6.52
CA GLN A 546 18.65 -14.62 7.83
C GLN A 546 19.80 -13.71 8.28
N GLU A 547 21.02 -13.95 7.79
CA GLU A 547 22.26 -13.26 8.17
C GLU A 547 22.77 -12.30 7.08
N GLN A 548 22.28 -12.45 5.85
CA GLN A 548 22.75 -11.68 4.69
C GLN A 548 21.61 -10.85 4.11
N SER A 549 21.79 -9.55 4.10
CA SER A 549 20.87 -8.63 3.44
C SER A 549 20.78 -8.92 1.94
N PRO A 550 19.63 -8.58 1.30
CA PRO A 550 19.43 -8.83 -0.12
C PRO A 550 20.51 -8.21 -0.99
N ASN A 551 21.08 -9.04 -1.87
CA ASN A 551 22.02 -8.63 -2.90
C ASN A 551 21.71 -9.37 -4.20
N TYR A 552 22.15 -8.82 -5.32
CA TYR A 552 21.90 -9.38 -6.64
C TYR A 552 23.07 -10.22 -7.14
N HIS A 553 22.72 -11.33 -7.78
CA HIS A 553 23.67 -12.29 -8.31
C HIS A 553 23.29 -12.67 -9.74
N ILE A 554 24.28 -12.93 -10.59
CA ILE A 554 24.09 -13.46 -11.93
C ILE A 554 24.59 -14.91 -11.94
N GLN A 555 23.78 -15.82 -12.47
CA GLN A 555 24.13 -17.24 -12.53
C GLN A 555 23.54 -17.91 -13.77
N LYS A 556 24.08 -19.07 -14.12
CA LYS A 556 23.53 -19.94 -15.15
C LYS A 556 22.57 -20.96 -14.56
N ILE A 557 21.48 -21.21 -15.24
CA ILE A 557 20.57 -22.32 -14.92
C ILE A 557 21.35 -23.63 -14.95
N GLY A 558 21.28 -24.39 -13.84
CA GLY A 558 22.07 -25.64 -13.68
C GLY A 558 23.54 -25.44 -13.36
N GLY A 559 24.04 -24.20 -13.28
CA GLY A 559 25.41 -23.87 -12.87
C GLY A 559 25.59 -23.89 -11.34
N ALA A 560 26.77 -24.21 -10.86
CA ALA A 560 27.08 -24.24 -9.43
C ALA A 560 27.53 -22.88 -8.86
N ALA A 561 27.96 -21.95 -9.71
CA ALA A 561 28.50 -20.67 -9.28
C ALA A 561 27.51 -19.52 -9.61
N ALA A 562 27.43 -18.56 -8.69
CA ALA A 562 26.70 -17.32 -8.87
C ALA A 562 27.63 -16.14 -8.57
N ASP A 563 27.71 -15.21 -9.52
CA ASP A 563 28.55 -14.01 -9.39
C ASP A 563 27.74 -12.89 -8.72
N GLN A 564 28.21 -12.46 -7.57
CA GLN A 564 27.57 -11.33 -6.86
C GLN A 564 27.88 -10.03 -7.61
N VAL A 565 26.84 -9.26 -7.91
CA VAL A 565 26.96 -7.99 -8.68
C VAL A 565 26.64 -6.75 -7.84
N THR A 566 25.99 -6.87 -6.67
CA THR A 566 25.79 -5.78 -5.71
C THR A 566 26.35 -6.15 -4.34
N PHE A 567 26.69 -5.12 -3.54
CA PHE A 567 27.30 -5.30 -2.22
C PHE A 567 26.64 -4.38 -1.18
N PHE A 568 25.31 -4.46 -1.10
CA PHE A 568 24.56 -3.65 -0.14
C PHE A 568 24.84 -4.11 1.29
N PRO A 569 25.14 -3.18 2.19
CA PRO A 569 25.40 -3.49 3.58
C PRO A 569 24.14 -3.98 4.29
N ASN A 570 24.31 -4.66 5.43
CA ASN A 570 23.20 -4.95 6.31
C ASN A 570 22.67 -3.61 6.90
N PRO A 571 21.41 -3.24 6.66
CA PRO A 571 20.85 -1.97 7.13
C PRO A 571 20.82 -1.84 8.65
N TYR A 572 20.83 -2.96 9.39
CA TYR A 572 20.79 -2.99 10.86
C TYR A 572 22.19 -3.10 11.50
N GLY A 573 23.25 -2.91 10.71
CA GLY A 573 24.64 -2.99 11.18
C GLY A 573 25.11 -4.43 11.45
N SER A 574 26.14 -4.57 12.30
CA SER A 574 26.78 -5.85 12.62
C SER A 574 26.23 -6.53 13.90
N GLY A 575 25.22 -5.93 14.54
CA GLY A 575 24.61 -6.50 15.74
C GLY A 575 23.84 -7.79 15.45
N PRO A 576 23.68 -8.67 16.46
CA PRO A 576 22.91 -9.89 16.27
C PRO A 576 21.43 -9.57 16.11
N LEU A 577 20.86 -9.98 14.99
CA LEU A 577 19.42 -9.89 14.73
C LEU A 577 18.66 -11.04 15.40
N PRO A 578 17.38 -10.84 15.74
CA PRO A 578 16.51 -11.93 16.17
C PRO A 578 16.42 -13.02 15.08
N LYS A 579 16.60 -14.27 15.47
CA LYS A 579 16.53 -15.40 14.52
C LYS A 579 15.09 -15.83 14.29
N LYS A 580 14.74 -16.03 13.01
CA LYS A 580 13.44 -16.50 12.55
C LYS A 580 13.36 -18.02 12.58
N GLN A 581 12.24 -18.51 13.07
CA GLN A 581 11.86 -19.93 12.98
C GLN A 581 10.41 -20.00 12.52
N VAL A 582 10.12 -20.76 11.46
CA VAL A 582 8.74 -21.01 11.03
C VAL A 582 8.17 -22.15 11.87
N LEU A 583 7.07 -21.88 12.57
CA LEU A 583 6.33 -22.86 13.35
C LEU A 583 5.23 -23.49 12.51
N HIS A 584 4.96 -24.77 12.72
CA HIS A 584 3.86 -25.53 12.13
C HIS A 584 3.05 -26.17 13.25
N TYR A 585 1.78 -25.92 13.30
CA TYR A 585 0.88 -26.43 14.33
C TYR A 585 -0.55 -26.59 13.78
N LYS A 586 -1.44 -27.15 14.58
CA LYS A 586 -2.82 -27.39 14.14
C LYS A 586 -3.81 -26.68 15.05
N ARG A 587 -4.86 -26.13 14.46
CA ARG A 587 -6.06 -25.73 15.17
C ARG A 587 -6.84 -26.97 15.60
N ALA A 588 -7.66 -26.87 16.64
CA ALA A 588 -8.38 -28.02 17.22
C ALA A 588 -9.30 -28.77 16.23
N ASP A 589 -9.75 -28.09 15.16
CA ASP A 589 -10.56 -28.67 14.08
C ASP A 589 -9.71 -29.25 12.94
N GLY A 590 -8.40 -29.39 13.15
CA GLY A 590 -7.45 -30.04 12.24
C GLY A 590 -6.87 -29.14 11.15
N VAL A 591 -7.23 -27.85 11.09
CA VAL A 591 -6.64 -26.89 10.13
C VAL A 591 -5.16 -26.68 10.45
N ASP A 592 -4.31 -26.83 9.44
CA ASP A 592 -2.89 -26.51 9.56
C ASP A 592 -2.68 -25.00 9.69
N LEU A 593 -1.79 -24.60 10.58
CA LEU A 593 -1.45 -23.21 10.85
C LEU A 593 0.06 -23.04 10.90
N SER A 594 0.53 -21.82 10.68
CA SER A 594 1.94 -21.44 10.80
C SER A 594 2.10 -20.09 11.49
N ALA A 595 3.29 -19.82 12.01
CA ALA A 595 3.71 -18.52 12.52
C ALA A 595 5.22 -18.36 12.42
N ASN A 596 5.70 -17.12 12.30
CA ASN A 596 7.13 -16.83 12.42
C ASN A 596 7.44 -16.54 13.90
N LEU A 597 8.26 -17.39 14.52
CA LEU A 597 8.77 -17.15 15.85
C LEU A 597 10.13 -16.45 15.77
N TYR A 598 10.24 -15.31 16.46
CA TYR A 598 11.52 -14.63 16.67
C TYR A 598 11.86 -14.64 18.16
N LEU A 599 13.10 -14.97 18.45
CA LEU A 599 13.61 -15.04 19.82
C LEU A 599 14.66 -13.96 20.05
N PRO A 600 14.82 -13.47 21.31
CA PRO A 600 15.85 -12.52 21.64
C PRO A 600 17.24 -13.00 21.21
N PRO A 601 18.11 -12.13 20.72
CA PRO A 601 19.50 -12.50 20.45
C PRO A 601 20.17 -13.13 21.68
N GLY A 602 20.75 -14.32 21.48
CA GLY A 602 21.44 -15.04 22.58
C GLY A 602 20.53 -15.87 23.49
N TYR A 603 19.21 -15.86 23.32
CA TYR A 603 18.28 -16.69 24.11
C TYR A 603 18.62 -18.17 24.00
N LYS A 604 18.53 -18.86 25.12
CA LYS A 604 18.69 -20.31 25.25
C LYS A 604 17.47 -20.91 25.94
N PRO A 605 17.07 -22.15 25.60
CA PRO A 605 15.95 -22.83 26.27
C PRO A 605 16.07 -22.89 27.79
N SER A 606 17.30 -22.89 28.32
CA SER A 606 17.57 -22.83 29.76
C SER A 606 17.13 -21.52 30.43
N ASP A 607 16.92 -20.46 29.67
CA ASP A 607 16.50 -19.14 30.21
C ASP A 607 15.01 -19.12 30.58
N GLY A 608 14.29 -20.20 30.19
CA GLY A 608 12.87 -20.39 30.48
C GLY A 608 11.95 -19.61 29.55
N PRO A 609 10.62 -19.74 29.76
CA PRO A 609 9.62 -19.13 28.86
C PRO A 609 9.58 -17.60 29.02
N LEU A 610 9.40 -16.93 27.87
CA LEU A 610 9.46 -15.48 27.70
C LEU A 610 8.08 -14.81 27.71
N PRO A 611 7.97 -13.52 28.12
CA PRO A 611 6.85 -12.70 27.74
C PRO A 611 6.76 -12.65 26.22
N THR A 612 5.55 -12.70 25.68
CA THR A 612 5.34 -12.93 24.24
C THR A 612 4.44 -11.85 23.65
N LEU A 613 4.79 -11.40 22.44
CA LEU A 613 3.97 -10.53 21.62
C LEU A 613 3.53 -11.31 20.37
N MET A 614 2.22 -11.51 20.20
CA MET A 614 1.62 -12.12 19.01
C MET A 614 1.09 -11.03 18.10
N GLU A 615 1.43 -11.11 16.82
CA GLU A 615 0.88 -10.28 15.75
C GLU A 615 0.22 -11.16 14.71
N ALA A 616 -0.94 -10.73 14.20
CA ALA A 616 -1.66 -11.44 13.15
C ALA A 616 -2.56 -10.51 12.34
N TYR A 617 -2.94 -11.01 11.16
CA TYR A 617 -3.92 -10.38 10.28
C TYR A 617 -4.87 -11.46 9.73
N PRO A 618 -6.15 -11.51 10.11
CA PRO A 618 -7.09 -12.52 9.65
C PRO A 618 -7.28 -12.48 8.13
N THR A 619 -7.43 -13.65 7.54
CA THR A 619 -7.68 -13.79 6.10
C THR A 619 -8.79 -14.81 5.88
N GLU A 620 -9.77 -14.44 5.05
CA GLU A 620 -10.89 -15.32 4.71
C GLU A 620 -10.52 -16.26 3.57
N TYR A 621 -10.92 -17.55 3.70
CA TYR A 621 -10.68 -18.63 2.73
C TYR A 621 -11.96 -19.40 2.42
N LYS A 622 -12.00 -20.00 1.22
CA LYS A 622 -13.07 -20.90 0.79
C LYS A 622 -12.78 -22.38 1.07
N THR A 623 -11.51 -22.74 1.37
CA THR A 623 -11.14 -24.13 1.67
C THR A 623 -10.14 -24.23 2.82
N LYS A 624 -10.22 -25.30 3.61
CA LYS A 624 -9.22 -25.62 4.65
C LYS A 624 -7.83 -25.89 4.05
N VAL A 625 -7.79 -26.49 2.86
CA VAL A 625 -6.55 -26.81 2.18
C VAL A 625 -5.75 -25.55 1.84
N ALA A 626 -6.42 -24.54 1.24
CA ALA A 626 -5.77 -23.26 0.94
C ALA A 626 -5.40 -22.49 2.22
N ALA A 627 -6.30 -22.49 3.20
CA ALA A 627 -6.12 -21.82 4.49
C ALA A 627 -4.93 -22.36 5.30
N GLY A 628 -4.60 -23.65 5.12
CA GLY A 628 -3.50 -24.32 5.83
C GLY A 628 -2.14 -24.22 5.12
N GLN A 629 -2.05 -23.52 3.99
CA GLN A 629 -0.80 -23.38 3.26
C GLN A 629 0.16 -22.42 3.94
N VAL A 630 1.42 -22.81 4.02
CA VAL A 630 2.50 -22.04 4.64
C VAL A 630 2.84 -20.82 3.78
N THR A 631 3.17 -19.70 4.45
CA THR A 631 3.59 -18.46 3.80
C THR A 631 4.96 -18.02 4.31
N GLY A 632 5.79 -17.45 3.41
CA GLY A 632 7.13 -17.01 3.70
C GLY A 632 8.15 -18.13 3.78
N SER A 633 9.41 -17.79 3.97
CA SER A 633 10.53 -18.73 4.00
C SER A 633 11.31 -18.59 5.31
N PRO A 634 11.83 -19.72 5.87
CA PRO A 634 12.75 -19.64 7.00
C PRO A 634 14.09 -18.97 6.64
N TYR A 635 14.38 -18.77 5.37
CA TYR A 635 15.66 -18.23 4.88
C TYR A 635 15.59 -16.76 4.46
N GLU A 636 14.44 -16.10 4.56
CA GLU A 636 14.30 -14.67 4.28
C GLU A 636 15.05 -13.82 5.30
N PHE A 637 15.62 -12.73 4.82
CA PHE A 637 16.11 -11.66 5.67
C PHE A 637 14.96 -10.95 6.40
N ALA A 638 15.14 -10.64 7.67
CA ALA A 638 14.11 -9.95 8.44
C ALA A 638 14.04 -8.47 8.04
N PHE A 639 13.03 -8.11 7.25
CA PHE A 639 12.73 -6.71 6.96
C PHE A 639 11.89 -6.10 8.08
N LEU A 640 12.47 -5.11 8.76
CA LEU A 640 11.85 -4.44 9.88
C LEU A 640 11.30 -3.09 9.40
N TYR A 641 10.01 -2.90 9.54
CA TYR A 641 9.32 -1.67 9.15
C TYR A 641 8.48 -1.15 10.32
N TRP A 642 7.88 0.03 10.20
CA TRP A 642 7.10 0.65 11.26
C TRP A 642 5.97 -0.25 11.82
N GLY A 643 5.47 -1.18 11.05
CA GLY A 643 4.41 -2.12 11.45
C GLY A 643 4.90 -3.38 12.15
N SER A 644 6.20 -3.74 12.03
CA SER A 644 6.74 -5.02 12.50
C SER A 644 6.80 -5.12 14.03
N PRO A 645 6.40 -6.25 14.61
CA PRO A 645 6.57 -6.54 16.04
C PRO A 645 8.00 -7.01 16.37
N VAL A 646 8.79 -7.43 15.40
CA VAL A 646 10.10 -8.08 15.60
C VAL A 646 11.09 -7.25 16.41
N PRO A 647 11.12 -5.90 16.32
CA PRO A 647 11.99 -5.09 17.19
C PRO A 647 11.84 -5.38 18.69
N PHE A 648 10.68 -5.85 19.15
CA PHE A 648 10.46 -6.20 20.56
C PHE A 648 11.23 -7.46 20.99
N ALA A 649 11.71 -8.28 20.08
CA ALA A 649 12.62 -9.37 20.42
C ALA A 649 13.94 -8.84 21.02
N THR A 650 14.42 -7.65 20.60
CA THR A 650 15.57 -6.98 21.22
C THR A 650 15.29 -6.51 22.66
N GLN A 651 14.02 -6.45 23.04
CA GLN A 651 13.56 -6.06 24.39
C GLN A 651 13.24 -7.26 25.27
N GLY A 652 13.60 -8.47 24.84
CA GLY A 652 13.44 -9.72 25.62
C GLY A 652 12.05 -10.35 25.50
N TYR A 653 11.33 -10.09 24.44
CA TYR A 653 10.07 -10.77 24.12
C TYR A 653 10.31 -11.89 23.10
N ALA A 654 9.61 -13.02 23.26
CA ALA A 654 9.35 -13.88 22.12
C ALA A 654 8.30 -13.18 21.23
N VAL A 655 8.49 -13.20 19.91
CA VAL A 655 7.56 -12.57 18.97
C VAL A 655 7.00 -13.65 18.05
N LEU A 656 5.68 -13.82 18.05
CA LEU A 656 4.93 -14.60 17.06
C LEU A 656 4.40 -13.61 16.01
N GLU A 657 5.12 -13.49 14.90
CA GLU A 657 4.77 -12.61 13.80
C GLU A 657 3.97 -13.39 12.74
N SER A 658 3.00 -12.73 12.12
CA SER A 658 2.16 -13.29 11.07
C SER A 658 1.56 -14.65 11.46
N ALA A 659 1.12 -14.78 12.73
CA ALA A 659 0.45 -16.00 13.17
C ALA A 659 -0.81 -16.22 12.33
N SER A 660 -0.93 -17.41 11.70
CA SER A 660 -2.04 -17.72 10.79
C SER A 660 -3.37 -17.69 11.52
N ILE A 661 -4.28 -16.85 11.06
CA ILE A 661 -5.67 -16.75 11.54
C ILE A 661 -6.61 -16.85 10.34
N PRO A 662 -6.77 -18.04 9.77
CA PRO A 662 -7.68 -18.22 8.66
C PRO A 662 -9.14 -18.29 9.17
N ILE A 663 -9.99 -17.57 8.46
CA ILE A 663 -11.46 -17.59 8.62
C ILE A 663 -12.01 -18.33 7.41
N ILE A 664 -12.58 -19.50 7.62
CA ILE A 664 -12.89 -20.44 6.56
C ILE A 664 -14.41 -20.58 6.41
N GLY A 665 -14.89 -20.41 5.19
CA GLY A 665 -16.28 -20.67 4.81
C GLY A 665 -16.32 -21.67 3.65
N GLU A 666 -16.43 -22.98 3.98
CA GLU A 666 -16.48 -24.03 2.96
C GLU A 666 -17.86 -24.11 2.30
N GLU A 667 -17.90 -24.54 1.06
CA GLU A 667 -19.13 -24.73 0.27
C GLU A 667 -19.99 -23.46 0.17
N LYS A 668 -21.16 -23.48 0.83
CA LYS A 668 -22.15 -22.39 0.84
C LYS A 668 -22.03 -21.50 2.09
N ALA A 669 -21.20 -21.88 3.07
CA ALA A 669 -20.99 -21.09 4.27
C ALA A 669 -20.16 -19.85 3.95
N GLU A 670 -20.54 -18.72 4.57
CA GLU A 670 -19.71 -17.55 4.50
C GLU A 670 -18.68 -17.56 5.63
N PRO A 671 -17.42 -17.18 5.36
CA PRO A 671 -16.34 -17.24 6.36
C PRO A 671 -16.70 -16.52 7.67
N ASN A 672 -17.34 -15.37 7.58
CA ASN A 672 -17.65 -14.51 8.72
C ASN A 672 -18.78 -15.01 9.61
N ASP A 673 -19.53 -16.05 9.21
CA ASP A 673 -20.58 -16.66 10.05
C ASP A 673 -20.02 -17.24 11.36
N THR A 674 -18.76 -17.66 11.35
CA THR A 674 -18.03 -18.21 12.52
C THR A 674 -16.70 -17.48 12.79
N TYR A 675 -16.66 -16.18 12.49
CA TYR A 675 -15.43 -15.36 12.59
C TYR A 675 -14.81 -15.43 13.99
N VAL A 676 -15.61 -15.16 15.05
CA VAL A 676 -15.08 -15.04 16.42
C VAL A 676 -14.55 -16.37 16.92
N GLU A 677 -15.27 -17.45 16.67
CA GLU A 677 -14.90 -18.81 17.09
C GLU A 677 -13.60 -19.25 16.44
N GLN A 678 -13.45 -19.03 15.13
CA GLN A 678 -12.24 -19.38 14.39
C GLN A 678 -11.06 -18.51 14.80
N LEU A 679 -11.30 -17.21 15.05
CA LEU A 679 -10.32 -16.25 15.53
C LEU A 679 -9.70 -16.71 16.85
N VAL A 680 -10.54 -16.98 17.86
CA VAL A 680 -10.09 -17.41 19.20
C VAL A 680 -9.38 -18.76 19.14
N ALA A 681 -9.90 -19.73 18.36
CA ALA A 681 -9.30 -21.05 18.21
C ALA A 681 -7.91 -20.98 17.57
N SER A 682 -7.71 -20.13 16.55
CA SER A 682 -6.41 -19.95 15.90
C SER A 682 -5.39 -19.28 16.82
N ALA A 683 -5.79 -18.22 17.52
CA ALA A 683 -4.93 -17.53 18.48
C ALA A 683 -4.50 -18.46 19.64
N LYS A 684 -5.45 -19.27 20.15
CA LYS A 684 -5.15 -20.27 21.17
C LYS A 684 -4.12 -21.30 20.68
N ALA A 685 -4.27 -21.80 19.46
CA ALA A 685 -3.37 -22.79 18.88
C ALA A 685 -1.94 -22.26 18.74
N ALA A 686 -1.77 -20.99 18.32
CA ALA A 686 -0.45 -20.35 18.24
C ALA A 686 0.24 -20.25 19.60
N ILE A 687 -0.51 -19.83 20.64
CA ILE A 687 0.00 -19.75 22.02
C ILE A 687 0.35 -21.14 22.55
N ASP A 688 -0.53 -22.13 22.34
CA ASP A 688 -0.33 -23.50 22.80
C ASP A 688 0.94 -24.12 22.21
N GLU A 689 1.23 -23.86 20.92
CA GLU A 689 2.47 -24.31 20.28
C GLU A 689 3.71 -23.67 20.89
N GLY A 690 3.70 -22.36 21.12
CA GLY A 690 4.81 -21.65 21.76
C GLY A 690 5.06 -22.14 23.20
N VAL A 691 4.00 -22.48 23.93
CA VAL A 691 4.09 -23.08 25.30
C VAL A 691 4.64 -24.50 25.21
N ARG A 692 4.19 -25.31 24.25
CA ARG A 692 4.71 -26.67 24.00
C ARG A 692 6.21 -26.66 23.72
N LEU A 693 6.69 -25.66 22.99
CA LEU A 693 8.12 -25.47 22.72
C LEU A 693 8.91 -24.95 23.94
N GLY A 694 8.23 -24.57 25.02
CA GLY A 694 8.85 -24.03 26.24
C GLY A 694 9.34 -22.58 26.11
N VAL A 695 8.97 -21.86 25.04
CA VAL A 695 9.44 -20.49 24.78
C VAL A 695 8.43 -19.41 25.16
N VAL A 696 7.14 -19.74 25.23
CA VAL A 696 6.05 -18.80 25.56
C VAL A 696 5.57 -19.02 27.00
N ASP A 697 5.57 -17.96 27.80
CA ASP A 697 4.86 -17.93 29.07
C ASP A 697 3.39 -17.60 28.84
N ARG A 698 2.50 -18.59 29.01
CA ARG A 698 1.06 -18.43 28.82
C ARG A 698 0.44 -17.27 29.61
N ASN A 699 1.01 -16.94 30.73
CA ASN A 699 0.52 -15.87 31.61
C ASN A 699 1.04 -14.47 31.24
N ARG A 700 1.91 -14.38 30.23
CA ARG A 700 2.53 -13.12 29.79
C ARG A 700 2.48 -12.98 28.25
N VAL A 701 1.28 -13.10 27.66
CA VAL A 701 1.06 -12.93 26.22
C VAL A 701 0.29 -11.66 25.95
N ALA A 702 0.79 -10.85 25.01
CA ALA A 702 0.07 -9.73 24.41
C ALA A 702 -0.30 -10.03 22.97
N VAL A 703 -1.33 -9.35 22.46
CA VAL A 703 -1.71 -9.37 21.04
C VAL A 703 -1.67 -7.98 20.45
N MET A 704 -1.23 -7.89 19.19
CA MET A 704 -1.27 -6.64 18.43
C MET A 704 -1.70 -6.85 16.98
N GLY A 705 -2.12 -5.75 16.37
CA GLY A 705 -2.39 -5.72 14.95
C GLY A 705 -2.64 -4.31 14.44
N HIS A 706 -2.61 -4.18 13.12
CA HIS A 706 -2.92 -2.94 12.41
C HIS A 706 -4.14 -3.17 11.51
N SER A 707 -4.98 -2.14 11.31
CA SER A 707 -6.13 -2.22 10.41
C SER A 707 -7.09 -3.37 10.81
N TYR A 708 -7.29 -4.37 9.95
CA TYR A 708 -8.08 -5.57 10.27
C TYR A 708 -7.43 -6.42 11.38
N GLY A 709 -6.10 -6.35 11.54
CA GLY A 709 -5.41 -6.92 12.71
C GLY A 709 -5.73 -6.18 14.02
N ALA A 710 -5.97 -4.87 14.00
CA ALA A 710 -6.44 -4.13 15.18
C ALA A 710 -7.88 -4.48 15.54
N PHE A 711 -8.73 -4.66 14.54
CA PHE A 711 -10.08 -5.20 14.70
C PHE A 711 -10.05 -6.60 15.32
N MET A 712 -9.17 -7.49 14.83
CA MET A 712 -8.89 -8.79 15.43
C MET A 712 -8.48 -8.65 16.90
N THR A 713 -7.52 -7.79 17.20
CA THR A 713 -7.02 -7.56 18.56
C THR A 713 -8.17 -7.23 19.51
N ALA A 714 -9.01 -6.26 19.17
CA ALA A 714 -10.14 -5.87 20.01
C ALA A 714 -11.15 -7.01 20.18
N ASN A 715 -11.42 -7.80 19.13
CA ASN A 715 -12.30 -8.98 19.21
C ASN A 715 -11.72 -10.08 20.12
N LEU A 716 -10.40 -10.36 20.02
CA LEU A 716 -9.76 -11.33 20.89
C LEU A 716 -9.84 -10.94 22.37
N LEU A 717 -9.72 -9.64 22.69
CA LEU A 717 -9.89 -9.15 24.06
C LEU A 717 -11.35 -9.16 24.54
N ALA A 718 -12.30 -9.03 23.62
CA ALA A 718 -13.72 -9.06 23.95
C ALA A 718 -14.26 -10.48 24.18
N HIS A 719 -13.65 -11.49 23.52
CA HIS A 719 -14.19 -12.84 23.44
C HIS A 719 -13.26 -13.94 24.03
N SER A 720 -12.11 -13.56 24.62
CA SER A 720 -11.19 -14.51 25.23
C SER A 720 -10.42 -13.91 26.42
N ASP A 721 -9.80 -14.74 27.24
CA ASP A 721 -8.90 -14.42 28.34
C ASP A 721 -7.44 -14.77 28.04
N LEU A 722 -7.13 -15.03 26.76
CA LEU A 722 -5.82 -15.50 26.31
C LEU A 722 -4.69 -14.48 26.53
N PHE A 723 -5.01 -13.18 26.63
CA PHE A 723 -4.03 -12.11 26.58
C PHE A 723 -4.02 -11.25 27.85
N LYS A 724 -2.85 -10.65 28.15
CA LYS A 724 -2.65 -9.73 29.27
C LYS A 724 -2.63 -8.26 28.85
N ALA A 725 -2.43 -8.00 27.55
CA ALA A 725 -2.54 -6.67 26.95
C ALA A 725 -2.88 -6.78 25.47
N GLY A 726 -3.51 -5.73 24.93
CA GLY A 726 -3.71 -5.56 23.50
C GLY A 726 -3.15 -4.23 23.00
N ILE A 727 -2.71 -4.22 21.73
CA ILE A 727 -2.27 -3.03 21.00
C ILE A 727 -2.98 -3.02 19.64
N ALA A 728 -3.86 -2.04 19.44
CA ALA A 728 -4.70 -1.97 18.25
C ALA A 728 -4.44 -0.65 17.52
N ARG A 729 -3.94 -0.74 16.25
CA ARG A 729 -3.52 0.40 15.46
C ARG A 729 -4.45 0.61 14.26
N SER A 730 -5.03 1.80 14.11
CA SER A 730 -5.89 2.23 12.99
C SER A 730 -6.97 1.19 12.61
N GLY A 731 -7.73 0.69 13.59
CA GLY A 731 -8.73 -0.35 13.38
C GLY A 731 -10.14 0.17 13.13
N ALA A 732 -11.00 -0.70 12.64
CA ALA A 732 -12.44 -0.48 12.47
C ALA A 732 -13.24 -1.33 13.47
N TYR A 733 -13.67 -0.77 14.56
CA TYR A 733 -14.22 -1.53 15.70
C TYR A 733 -15.74 -1.62 15.74
N ASN A 734 -16.42 -0.80 14.94
CA ASN A 734 -17.88 -0.82 14.79
C ASN A 734 -18.25 -0.99 13.31
N ARG A 735 -18.68 -2.17 12.93
CA ARG A 735 -19.02 -2.50 11.53
C ARG A 735 -20.30 -1.86 11.03
N THR A 736 -21.15 -1.34 11.92
CA THR A 736 -22.32 -0.55 11.49
C THR A 736 -21.92 0.77 10.81
N LEU A 737 -20.67 1.22 10.96
CA LEU A 737 -20.12 2.35 10.23
C LEU A 737 -19.63 1.99 8.81
N THR A 738 -19.63 0.70 8.45
CA THR A 738 -19.36 0.19 7.10
C THR A 738 -20.49 -0.73 6.63
N PRO A 739 -21.73 -0.22 6.51
CA PRO A 739 -22.93 -1.05 6.43
C PRO A 739 -23.13 -1.75 5.08
N PHE A 740 -22.32 -1.46 4.07
CA PHE A 740 -22.36 -2.06 2.74
C PHE A 740 -21.21 -3.03 2.47
N GLY A 741 -20.71 -3.70 3.50
CA GLY A 741 -19.61 -4.66 3.40
C GLY A 741 -18.31 -4.16 4.04
N PHE A 742 -17.43 -5.10 4.32
CA PHE A 742 -16.06 -4.83 4.84
C PHE A 742 -15.19 -6.06 4.59
N GLN A 743 -13.93 -5.84 4.25
CA GLN A 743 -13.03 -6.91 3.84
C GLN A 743 -13.67 -7.77 2.74
N ASN A 744 -13.86 -9.07 2.97
CA ASN A 744 -14.50 -9.98 2.04
C ASN A 744 -15.98 -10.24 2.38
N GLU A 745 -16.57 -9.51 3.35
CA GLU A 745 -17.99 -9.55 3.65
C GLU A 745 -18.76 -8.67 2.65
N GLU A 746 -19.55 -9.29 1.76
CA GLU A 746 -20.32 -8.58 0.75
C GLU A 746 -21.79 -8.37 1.17
N ARG A 747 -22.27 -9.09 2.20
CA ARG A 747 -23.61 -8.87 2.73
C ARG A 747 -23.67 -7.53 3.43
N THR A 748 -24.73 -6.77 3.15
CA THR A 748 -24.98 -5.50 3.83
C THR A 748 -25.43 -5.72 5.27
N TYR A 749 -25.34 -4.68 6.11
CA TYR A 749 -25.87 -4.70 7.48
C TYR A 749 -27.33 -5.16 7.54
N TRP A 750 -28.16 -4.74 6.60
CA TRP A 750 -29.59 -5.11 6.55
C TRP A 750 -29.83 -6.55 6.10
N GLN A 751 -28.88 -7.16 5.41
CA GLN A 751 -28.93 -8.58 5.00
C GLN A 751 -28.43 -9.52 6.08
N ALA A 752 -27.44 -9.07 6.89
CA ALA A 752 -26.79 -9.89 7.92
C ALA A 752 -26.52 -9.11 9.22
N PRO A 753 -27.55 -8.49 9.87
CA PRO A 753 -27.32 -7.61 11.02
C PRO A 753 -26.64 -8.29 12.20
N GLU A 754 -26.88 -9.59 12.39
CA GLU A 754 -26.24 -10.35 13.47
C GLU A 754 -24.74 -10.52 13.27
N ILE A 755 -24.26 -10.64 12.02
CA ILE A 755 -22.84 -10.74 11.70
C ILE A 755 -22.15 -9.41 12.03
N TYR A 756 -22.74 -8.30 11.61
CA TYR A 756 -22.23 -6.96 11.92
C TYR A 756 -22.16 -6.70 13.43
N TYR A 757 -23.18 -7.16 14.19
CA TYR A 757 -23.19 -7.06 15.65
C TYR A 757 -22.10 -7.93 16.28
N LYS A 758 -22.07 -9.24 15.95
CA LYS A 758 -21.14 -10.22 16.54
C LYS A 758 -19.68 -9.87 16.24
N MET A 759 -19.38 -9.41 15.03
CA MET A 759 -18.04 -9.05 14.64
C MET A 759 -17.59 -7.69 15.19
N SER A 760 -18.49 -6.81 15.65
CA SER A 760 -18.12 -5.49 16.17
C SER A 760 -17.64 -5.56 17.62
N PRO A 761 -16.34 -5.47 17.95
CA PRO A 761 -15.87 -5.48 19.33
C PRO A 761 -16.41 -4.29 20.13
N PHE A 762 -16.82 -3.21 19.48
CA PHE A 762 -17.54 -2.10 20.10
C PHE A 762 -18.81 -2.56 20.84
N SER A 763 -19.55 -3.53 20.28
CA SER A 763 -20.77 -4.09 20.86
C SER A 763 -20.50 -4.87 22.16
N PHE A 764 -19.24 -5.22 22.41
CA PHE A 764 -18.77 -6.01 23.56
C PHE A 764 -17.76 -5.23 24.41
N ALA A 765 -17.75 -3.89 24.31
CA ALA A 765 -16.81 -3.06 25.06
C ALA A 765 -16.88 -3.27 26.58
N ASP A 766 -18.07 -3.64 27.10
CA ASP A 766 -18.30 -4.02 28.51
C ASP A 766 -17.57 -5.32 28.90
N LYS A 767 -17.19 -6.17 27.95
CA LYS A 767 -16.45 -7.41 28.18
C LYS A 767 -14.93 -7.22 28.16
N ILE A 768 -14.44 -6.18 27.51
CA ILE A 768 -13.00 -5.92 27.43
C ILE A 768 -12.48 -5.45 28.80
N LYS A 769 -11.85 -6.36 29.53
CA LYS A 769 -11.22 -6.09 30.85
C LYS A 769 -9.70 -6.02 30.78
N THR A 770 -9.12 -6.62 29.72
CA THR A 770 -7.69 -6.61 29.44
C THR A 770 -7.26 -5.20 29.01
N PRO A 771 -6.14 -4.66 29.53
CA PRO A 771 -5.61 -3.37 29.11
C PRO A 771 -5.41 -3.29 27.59
N ILE A 772 -5.90 -2.21 26.96
CA ILE A 772 -5.78 -1.98 25.51
C ILE A 772 -5.19 -0.61 25.19
N LEU A 773 -4.17 -0.60 24.32
CA LEU A 773 -3.59 0.60 23.73
C LEU A 773 -4.17 0.78 22.31
N LEU A 774 -4.85 1.89 22.10
CA LEU A 774 -5.35 2.31 20.77
C LEU A 774 -4.41 3.37 20.21
N ILE A 775 -3.94 3.18 18.97
CA ILE A 775 -3.13 4.17 18.25
C ILE A 775 -3.80 4.42 16.91
N HIS A 776 -3.91 5.68 16.46
CA HIS A 776 -4.56 6.01 15.19
C HIS A 776 -3.91 7.20 14.51
N GLY A 777 -3.82 7.19 13.18
CA GLY A 777 -3.39 8.35 12.41
C GLY A 777 -4.55 9.37 12.29
N GLU A 778 -4.30 10.63 12.66
CA GLU A 778 -5.33 11.68 12.62
C GLU A 778 -5.89 11.90 11.20
N ALA A 779 -5.06 11.71 10.19
CA ALA A 779 -5.40 11.88 8.79
C ALA A 779 -5.68 10.55 8.06
N ASP A 780 -6.11 9.52 8.80
CA ASP A 780 -6.48 8.22 8.22
C ASP A 780 -7.64 8.39 7.24
N ASN A 781 -7.37 8.09 5.97
CA ASN A 781 -8.33 8.18 4.86
C ASN A 781 -8.68 6.81 4.26
N ASN A 782 -8.30 5.72 4.91
CA ASN A 782 -8.69 4.39 4.48
C ASN A 782 -10.16 4.13 4.79
N SER A 783 -10.92 3.76 3.78
CA SER A 783 -12.36 3.53 3.92
C SER A 783 -12.69 2.55 5.05
N GLY A 784 -13.53 2.98 5.98
CA GLY A 784 -13.99 2.20 7.14
C GLY A 784 -13.10 2.25 8.38
N THR A 785 -11.86 2.78 8.33
CA THR A 785 -10.96 2.88 9.48
C THR A 785 -10.74 4.32 9.96
N PHE A 786 -11.60 5.25 9.62
CA PHE A 786 -11.49 6.65 10.04
C PHE A 786 -11.31 6.80 11.56
N PRO A 787 -10.63 7.85 12.06
CA PRO A 787 -10.32 8.05 13.49
C PRO A 787 -11.51 7.90 14.44
N ILE A 788 -12.71 8.22 13.97
CA ILE A 788 -13.98 8.06 14.73
C ILE A 788 -14.15 6.63 15.29
N GLN A 789 -13.63 5.60 14.64
CA GLN A 789 -13.67 4.22 15.09
C GLN A 789 -12.96 4.05 16.45
N SER A 790 -11.72 4.56 16.55
CA SER A 790 -10.93 4.51 17.79
C SER A 790 -11.49 5.44 18.86
N GLU A 791 -11.94 6.63 18.49
CA GLU A 791 -12.54 7.60 19.42
C GLU A 791 -13.77 7.03 20.12
N ARG A 792 -14.65 6.36 19.36
CA ARG A 792 -15.87 5.76 19.89
C ARG A 792 -15.59 4.53 20.75
N LEU A 793 -14.64 3.67 20.34
CA LEU A 793 -14.23 2.54 21.16
C LEU A 793 -13.58 3.01 22.47
N PHE A 794 -12.67 4.00 22.41
CA PHE A 794 -12.07 4.62 23.61
C PHE A 794 -13.15 5.15 24.57
N SER A 795 -14.14 5.87 24.04
CA SER A 795 -15.22 6.42 24.84
C SER A 795 -16.07 5.34 25.53
N ALA A 796 -16.37 4.24 24.80
CA ALA A 796 -17.10 3.11 25.36
C ALA A 796 -16.29 2.40 26.46
N LEU A 797 -15.04 2.09 26.22
CA LEU A 797 -14.13 1.44 27.18
C LEU A 797 -13.95 2.27 28.45
N LYS A 798 -13.72 3.59 28.30
CA LYS A 798 -13.64 4.53 29.42
C LYS A 798 -14.93 4.53 30.24
N GLY A 799 -16.09 4.54 29.56
CA GLY A 799 -17.40 4.51 30.22
C GLY A 799 -17.65 3.23 31.04
N HIS A 800 -17.06 2.10 30.64
CA HIS A 800 -17.09 0.83 31.35
C HIS A 800 -15.93 0.64 32.35
N GLY A 801 -15.07 1.65 32.55
CA GLY A 801 -13.99 1.58 33.53
C GLY A 801 -12.83 0.67 33.10
N ALA A 802 -12.69 0.37 31.81
CA ALA A 802 -11.58 -0.43 31.27
C ALA A 802 -10.27 0.35 31.33
N THR A 803 -9.15 -0.39 31.45
CA THR A 803 -7.81 0.19 31.29
C THR A 803 -7.53 0.40 29.81
N VAL A 804 -7.62 1.64 29.36
CA VAL A 804 -7.45 2.01 27.95
C VAL A 804 -6.60 3.27 27.81
N ARG A 805 -5.71 3.28 26.83
CA ARG A 805 -4.96 4.45 26.38
C ARG A 805 -5.22 4.68 24.91
N PHE A 806 -5.44 5.93 24.51
CA PHE A 806 -5.64 6.31 23.12
C PHE A 806 -4.61 7.36 22.70
N VAL A 807 -3.89 7.08 21.63
CA VAL A 807 -2.86 7.94 21.04
C VAL A 807 -3.28 8.27 19.62
N LEU A 808 -3.52 9.56 19.37
CA LEU A 808 -3.79 10.07 18.02
C LEU A 808 -2.50 10.70 17.48
N LEU A 809 -2.02 10.22 16.34
CA LEU A 809 -0.78 10.67 15.71
C LEU A 809 -1.09 11.77 14.69
N PRO A 810 -0.71 13.04 14.96
CA PRO A 810 -0.99 14.15 14.07
C PRO A 810 -0.42 13.92 12.66
N LEU A 811 -1.16 14.32 11.62
CA LEU A 811 -0.79 14.26 10.21
C LEU A 811 -0.61 12.85 9.64
N GLU A 812 -0.62 11.79 10.45
CA GLU A 812 -0.46 10.42 9.97
C GLU A 812 -1.71 9.93 9.26
N SER A 813 -1.49 9.21 8.15
CA SER A 813 -2.53 8.50 7.40
C SER A 813 -2.77 7.09 7.99
N HIS A 814 -3.38 6.19 7.22
CA HIS A 814 -3.59 4.80 7.63
C HIS A 814 -2.27 4.06 7.93
N GLY A 815 -1.22 4.27 7.11
CA GLY A 815 0.16 3.84 7.38
C GLY A 815 0.99 5.00 7.91
N TYR A 816 1.73 4.79 9.00
CA TYR A 816 2.50 5.84 9.66
C TYR A 816 3.85 6.03 8.97
N GLN A 817 4.23 7.27 8.73
CA GLN A 817 5.42 7.62 7.96
C GLN A 817 6.38 8.54 8.70
N GLY A 818 5.88 9.45 9.56
CA GLY A 818 6.73 10.41 10.26
C GLY A 818 7.67 9.73 11.26
N GLN A 819 8.95 10.01 11.17
CA GLN A 819 9.97 9.40 12.02
C GLN A 819 9.63 9.56 13.50
N GLU A 820 9.28 10.77 13.94
CA GLU A 820 8.93 11.06 15.33
C GLU A 820 7.64 10.33 15.74
N SER A 821 6.65 10.25 14.87
CA SER A 821 5.40 9.51 15.10
C SER A 821 5.66 8.01 15.28
N VAL A 822 6.48 7.42 14.41
CA VAL A 822 6.83 5.99 14.46
C VAL A 822 7.64 5.67 15.72
N LEU A 823 8.63 6.49 16.06
CA LEU A 823 9.43 6.32 17.28
C LEU A 823 8.56 6.46 18.54
N HIS A 824 7.67 7.45 18.57
CA HIS A 824 6.72 7.63 19.68
C HIS A 824 5.75 6.45 19.80
N MET A 825 5.25 5.95 18.69
CA MET A 825 4.42 4.73 18.67
C MET A 825 5.15 3.55 19.32
N PHE A 826 6.41 3.28 18.94
CA PHE A 826 7.20 2.21 19.56
C PHE A 826 7.46 2.46 21.05
N TRP A 827 7.65 3.72 21.46
CA TRP A 827 7.78 4.08 22.86
C TRP A 827 6.50 3.75 23.65
N GLU A 828 5.34 4.11 23.15
CA GLU A 828 4.03 3.80 23.75
C GLU A 828 3.83 2.28 23.87
N MET A 829 4.12 1.56 22.80
CA MET A 829 3.99 0.10 22.75
C MET A 829 4.94 -0.56 23.77
N ASN A 830 6.19 -0.11 23.83
CA ASN A 830 7.19 -0.64 24.78
C ASN A 830 6.77 -0.42 26.23
N ASN A 831 6.31 0.78 26.55
CA ASN A 831 5.83 1.07 27.90
C ASN A 831 4.59 0.25 28.29
N TRP A 832 3.67 0.09 27.33
CA TRP A 832 2.46 -0.71 27.51
C TRP A 832 2.78 -2.18 27.78
N LEU A 833 3.64 -2.76 26.97
CA LEU A 833 4.08 -4.14 27.11
C LEU A 833 4.89 -4.36 28.42
N ASN A 834 5.79 -3.46 28.76
CA ASN A 834 6.55 -3.54 30.00
C ASN A 834 5.64 -3.48 31.22
N THR A 835 4.60 -2.64 31.19
CA THR A 835 3.69 -2.46 32.32
C THR A 835 2.75 -3.64 32.51
N TYR A 836 2.17 -4.17 31.45
CA TYR A 836 1.06 -5.14 31.56
C TYR A 836 1.45 -6.58 31.23
N VAL A 837 2.60 -6.80 30.61
CA VAL A 837 3.03 -8.14 30.16
C VAL A 837 4.33 -8.57 30.80
N LYS A 838 5.37 -7.73 30.78
CA LYS A 838 6.69 -8.10 31.34
C LYS A 838 6.72 -7.99 32.86
N ASN A 839 6.18 -6.90 33.40
CA ASN A 839 6.13 -6.59 34.84
C ASN A 839 4.70 -6.27 35.25
N PRO A 840 3.75 -7.22 35.18
CA PRO A 840 2.35 -6.93 35.47
C PRO A 840 2.20 -6.41 36.91
N PRO A 841 1.34 -5.40 37.16
CA PRO A 841 1.04 -4.95 38.51
C PRO A 841 0.55 -6.14 39.34
N LEU A 842 1.03 -6.22 40.57
CA LEU A 842 0.52 -7.23 41.53
C LEU A 842 -1.01 -7.08 41.63
N ALA A 843 -1.73 -8.19 41.56
CA ALA A 843 -3.16 -8.17 41.75
C ALA A 843 -3.49 -7.49 43.07
N ALA A 844 -4.42 -6.54 43.10
CA ALA A 844 -4.85 -5.85 44.31
C ALA A 844 -5.27 -6.89 45.37
N GLY A 845 -4.42 -7.10 46.38
CA GLY A 845 -4.62 -8.09 47.43
C GLY A 845 -3.60 -9.24 47.49
N ALA A 846 -2.73 -9.38 46.51
CA ALA A 846 -1.59 -10.29 46.63
C ALA A 846 -0.52 -9.66 47.54
N LYS A 847 -0.25 -10.26 48.72
CA LYS A 847 0.91 -9.88 49.54
C LYS A 847 2.20 -10.26 48.79
N PRO A 848 3.28 -9.43 48.88
CA PRO A 848 4.55 -9.71 48.28
C PRO A 848 5.14 -11.05 48.73
#